data_6fc88f88aa8a3f911305ea28aa2c5567
#
_entry.id   6fc88f88aa8a3f911305ea28aa2c5567
#
_cell.length_a   1.000
_cell.length_b   1.000
_cell.length_c   1.000
_cell.angle_alpha   90.00
_cell.angle_beta   90.00
_cell.angle_gamma   90.00
#
_symmetry.space_group_name_H-M   'P 1'
#
loop_
_entity.id
_entity.type
_entity.pdbx_description
1 polymer ?
#
loop_
_entity_poly.entity_id
_entity_poly.type
_entity_poly.pdbx_seq_one_letter_code
_entity_poly.pdbx_strand_id
1 'polypeptide(L)'
;MLPRPAKLSSSILQLGPFLLLLMAGCQSAPFGSPTGHYEGLATAIEYPDLMIESDESVLFSAPPTTLRNAKEKAFWNISLEEVVRITLENSEVIRDIGGRIVASPGATKTRLDSALEETNPLSGVEAALSAFDAQFNTSLDLTHDEPAFNNLFFGGGARSLKRRTGLFNLDFTKTAATGTTFTARKQINYDGNNSPANLFPSAYEVTVTGEFRHPLLQGSGVEFNRIAGPQSTPGQYNGVVLARINTDVALADFELAVRNLLHEVESTYWELYFSYRQLDATKQARDFALDSWQITDDIVRSGSEKMGTEQEPLVRERYYAAQSQVEAALAGSGSGIGATGGVYGVERQLRLLMGLPPADERILRPANEPLRVDVRFDWEIALKEAMWRRPELRRQQWQIKRRELELLAARNFGQARLDLVGLYRWRGFGDDLAGDTNVPNGSAFEDLLTGNLQDWQMGVQFSAPIGNRRGHAAIRHAELQLARERAIYSEQELAISHELATAFGDLDRALVATKTNHNRRIAGYDEVTLRAKRAGQDRSHEFLLDAWRRATQADIAYFRTLVDYNLALANVHVAQGTLLSRLGVELAEAPWSKAAHASAAKQSRRFGPHHGRWDLYELPAAVSAGRAADLAIPPLDCEPNVGGEIDFGQ
;
A
#
# COMPACT_ATOMS: atom_id res chain seq x y z
N MET A 1 -29.89 62.49 61.41
CA MET A 1 -28.62 61.80 61.41
C MET A 1 -28.62 60.79 60.24
N LEU A 2 -27.94 61.16 59.18
CA LEU A 2 -27.83 60.36 57.96
C LEU A 2 -26.68 59.34 58.12
N PRO A 3 -26.82 58.04 57.67
CA PRO A 3 -25.72 57.12 57.77
C PRO A 3 -24.73 57.31 56.58
N ARG A 4 -23.44 57.22 56.91
CA ARG A 4 -22.31 57.34 56.01
C ARG A 4 -22.26 56.19 55.02
N PRO A 5 -21.81 56.40 53.74
CA PRO A 5 -21.68 55.33 52.76
C PRO A 5 -20.49 54.41 53.09
N ALA A 6 -20.74 53.13 52.91
CA ALA A 6 -19.73 52.06 53.07
C ALA A 6 -18.62 52.18 51.99
N LYS A 7 -17.37 52.10 52.43
CA LYS A 7 -16.19 52.04 51.56
C LYS A 7 -16.24 50.71 50.78
N LEU A 8 -16.46 50.80 49.49
CA LEU A 8 -16.17 49.67 48.57
C LEU A 8 -14.68 49.37 48.59
N SER A 9 -14.34 48.12 48.89
CA SER A 9 -12.97 47.65 48.93
C SER A 9 -12.33 47.66 47.56
N SER A 10 -11.07 48.07 47.50
CA SER A 10 -10.26 48.16 46.26
C SER A 10 -10.03 46.86 45.47
N SER A 11 -10.62 45.76 45.94
CA SER A 11 -10.48 44.44 45.30
C SER A 11 -11.38 44.24 44.06
N ILE A 12 -12.43 45.06 43.87
CA ILE A 12 -13.31 44.98 42.69
C ILE A 12 -12.70 45.69 41.48
N LEU A 13 -11.75 46.63 41.72
CA LEU A 13 -11.07 47.36 40.64
C LEU A 13 -10.00 46.54 39.89
N GLN A 14 -9.56 45.41 40.46
CA GLN A 14 -8.53 44.58 39.81
C GLN A 14 -9.11 43.47 38.88
N LEU A 15 -10.40 43.18 38.98
CA LEU A 15 -11.07 42.22 38.07
C LEU A 15 -11.59 42.88 36.77
N GLY A 16 -11.69 44.21 36.75
CA GLY A 16 -12.16 44.95 35.58
C GLY A 16 -11.28 44.78 34.32
N PRO A 17 -9.97 44.86 34.38
CA PRO A 17 -9.12 44.70 33.21
C PRO A 17 -9.06 43.26 32.69
N PHE A 18 -9.26 42.26 33.58
CA PHE A 18 -9.24 40.84 33.15
C PHE A 18 -10.56 40.42 32.45
N LEU A 19 -11.69 41.02 32.87
CA LEU A 19 -12.97 40.81 32.19
C LEU A 19 -13.06 41.56 30.85
N LEU A 20 -12.39 42.73 30.76
CA LEU A 20 -12.25 43.49 29.50
C LEU A 20 -11.34 42.78 28.49
N LEU A 21 -10.30 42.04 28.95
CA LEU A 21 -9.43 41.23 28.09
C LEU A 21 -10.15 39.99 27.56
N LEU A 22 -11.10 39.41 28.30
CA LEU A 22 -11.93 38.31 27.83
C LEU A 22 -13.02 38.75 26.83
N MET A 23 -13.46 40.02 26.89
CA MET A 23 -14.40 40.57 25.92
C MET A 23 -13.73 41.13 24.65
N ALA A 24 -12.41 41.40 24.70
CA ALA A 24 -11.66 41.84 23.51
C ALA A 24 -11.37 40.71 22.52
N GLY A 25 -11.64 39.45 22.90
CA GLY A 25 -11.47 38.28 22.02
C GLY A 25 -12.62 38.02 21.05
N CYS A 26 -13.76 38.70 21.18
CA CYS A 26 -14.88 38.61 20.26
C CYS A 26 -15.12 39.95 19.56
N GLN A 27 -14.15 40.44 18.81
CA GLN A 27 -14.47 41.33 17.72
C GLN A 27 -15.11 40.43 16.61
N SER A 28 -16.46 40.38 16.65
CA SER A 28 -17.19 40.03 15.44
C SER A 28 -16.73 41.00 14.36
N ALA A 29 -15.99 40.51 13.38
CA ALA A 29 -15.70 41.27 12.20
C ALA A 29 -17.01 41.83 11.64
N PRO A 30 -17.07 43.11 11.23
CA PRO A 30 -18.26 43.67 10.66
C PRO A 30 -18.67 42.77 9.49
N PHE A 31 -19.98 42.51 9.39
CA PHE A 31 -20.62 41.73 8.31
C PHE A 31 -20.42 42.40 6.94
N GLY A 32 -19.17 42.50 6.50
CA GLY A 32 -18.79 42.68 5.10
C GLY A 32 -18.48 41.32 4.57
N SER A 33 -19.10 40.92 3.49
CA SER A 33 -19.00 39.58 2.92
C SER A 33 -17.56 39.08 2.87
N PRO A 34 -17.20 38.02 3.61
CA PRO A 34 -15.84 37.51 3.66
C PRO A 34 -15.44 36.75 2.40
N THR A 35 -16.26 36.79 1.38
CA THR A 35 -16.08 36.06 0.11
C THR A 35 -14.78 36.45 -0.59
N GLY A 36 -14.41 37.73 -0.64
CA GLY A 36 -13.20 38.16 -1.32
C GLY A 36 -11.90 37.65 -0.69
N HIS A 37 -11.87 37.47 0.64
CA HIS A 37 -10.70 36.88 1.29
C HIS A 37 -10.58 35.38 0.99
N TYR A 38 -11.69 34.66 1.08
CA TYR A 38 -11.70 33.22 0.77
C TYR A 38 -11.52 32.95 -0.73
N GLU A 39 -12.04 33.80 -1.59
CA GLU A 39 -11.80 33.73 -3.05
C GLU A 39 -10.32 33.94 -3.36
N GLY A 40 -9.64 34.89 -2.70
CA GLY A 40 -8.21 35.10 -2.83
C GLY A 40 -7.39 33.89 -2.36
N LEU A 41 -7.75 33.30 -1.22
CA LEU A 41 -7.09 32.10 -0.69
C LEU A 41 -7.35 30.86 -1.58
N ALA A 42 -8.56 30.74 -2.13
CA ALA A 42 -8.91 29.60 -2.98
C ALA A 42 -8.22 29.64 -4.36
N THR A 43 -7.81 30.82 -4.81
CA THR A 43 -7.13 31.02 -6.12
C THR A 43 -5.64 31.23 -5.99
N ALA A 44 -5.10 31.48 -4.78
CA ALA A 44 -3.68 31.59 -4.54
C ALA A 44 -3.01 30.22 -4.61
N ILE A 45 -2.06 30.06 -5.54
CA ILE A 45 -1.24 28.85 -5.62
C ILE A 45 0.00 29.11 -4.76
N GLU A 46 0.08 28.41 -3.62
CA GLU A 46 1.28 28.40 -2.80
C GLU A 46 2.17 27.22 -3.20
N TYR A 47 3.46 27.48 -3.36
CA TYR A 47 4.44 26.43 -3.60
C TYR A 47 5.06 26.03 -2.25
N PRO A 48 5.26 24.71 -2.00
CA PRO A 48 5.87 24.28 -0.75
C PRO A 48 7.34 24.76 -0.68
N ASP A 49 7.75 25.22 0.49
CA ASP A 49 9.13 25.65 0.79
C ASP A 49 10.10 24.45 0.90
N LEU A 50 9.95 23.48 0.00
CA LEU A 50 10.76 22.27 -0.04
C LEU A 50 11.73 22.34 -1.23
N MET A 51 13.00 22.37 -0.92
CA MET A 51 14.06 22.13 -1.90
C MET A 51 14.32 20.62 -1.99
N ILE A 52 13.65 19.97 -2.94
CA ILE A 52 13.91 18.57 -3.29
C ILE A 52 14.81 18.59 -4.52
N GLU A 53 16.00 18.00 -4.40
CA GLU A 53 16.87 17.81 -5.56
C GLU A 53 16.20 16.84 -6.54
N SER A 54 16.08 17.29 -7.79
CA SER A 54 15.56 16.42 -8.85
C SER A 54 16.59 15.35 -9.20
N ASP A 55 16.10 14.16 -9.54
CA ASP A 55 16.97 13.06 -9.97
C ASP A 55 17.79 13.48 -11.20
N GLU A 56 19.11 13.41 -11.09
CA GLU A 56 20.04 13.77 -12.17
C GLU A 56 19.76 12.95 -13.45
N SER A 57 19.35 11.70 -13.32
CA SER A 57 19.03 10.82 -14.45
C SER A 57 17.86 11.34 -15.28
N VAL A 58 16.92 12.03 -14.64
CA VAL A 58 15.76 12.65 -15.31
C VAL A 58 16.14 14.01 -15.92
N LEU A 59 16.87 14.84 -15.18
CA LEU A 59 17.29 16.17 -15.64
C LEU A 59 18.24 16.10 -16.85
N PHE A 60 19.14 15.13 -16.87
CA PHE A 60 20.11 14.94 -17.95
C PHE A 60 19.69 13.87 -18.96
N SER A 61 18.40 13.50 -19.00
CA SER A 61 17.90 12.58 -20.02
C SER A 61 18.11 13.13 -21.42
N ALA A 62 18.54 12.28 -22.34
CA ALA A 62 18.68 12.67 -23.74
C ALA A 62 17.31 13.02 -24.35
N PRO A 63 17.27 13.91 -25.39
CA PRO A 63 16.01 14.19 -26.06
C PRO A 63 15.43 12.91 -26.68
N PRO A 64 14.09 12.75 -26.67
CA PRO A 64 13.45 11.54 -27.18
C PRO A 64 13.77 11.33 -28.66
N THR A 65 13.93 10.07 -29.05
CA THR A 65 14.16 9.69 -30.44
C THR A 65 12.89 9.96 -31.26
N THR A 66 13.05 10.73 -32.35
CA THR A 66 11.98 11.09 -33.28
C THR A 66 12.42 10.87 -34.71
N LEU A 67 11.50 10.90 -35.66
CA LEU A 67 11.84 10.79 -37.10
C LEU A 67 12.81 11.89 -37.60
N ARG A 68 12.81 13.07 -36.96
CA ARG A 68 13.65 14.19 -37.34
C ARG A 68 15.08 14.13 -36.78
N ASN A 69 15.25 13.48 -35.61
CA ASN A 69 16.54 13.39 -34.92
C ASN A 69 17.06 11.94 -34.82
N ALA A 70 16.56 11.06 -35.69
CA ALA A 70 17.01 9.68 -35.76
C ALA A 70 18.46 9.62 -36.28
N LYS A 71 19.43 9.88 -35.40
CA LYS A 71 20.84 9.55 -35.65
C LYS A 71 21.03 8.04 -35.42
N GLU A 72 22.04 7.46 -36.08
CA GLU A 72 22.43 6.08 -35.76
C GLU A 72 22.77 5.98 -34.27
N LYS A 73 21.91 5.30 -33.54
CA LYS A 73 22.11 5.01 -32.12
C LYS A 73 22.56 3.56 -31.97
N ALA A 74 23.33 3.29 -30.94
CA ALA A 74 23.70 1.93 -30.57
C ALA A 74 22.47 1.13 -30.11
N PHE A 75 22.39 -0.15 -30.48
CA PHE A 75 21.34 -1.03 -29.97
C PHE A 75 21.76 -1.63 -28.64
N TRP A 76 20.86 -1.61 -27.69
CA TRP A 76 20.97 -2.39 -26.47
C TRP A 76 20.10 -3.65 -26.62
N ASN A 77 20.73 -4.77 -26.98
CA ASN A 77 20.04 -6.05 -27.04
C ASN A 77 19.80 -6.55 -25.63
N ILE A 78 18.55 -6.64 -25.22
CA ILE A 78 18.15 -6.95 -23.86
C ILE A 78 17.24 -8.19 -23.85
N SER A 79 17.51 -9.12 -22.91
CA SER A 79 16.66 -10.29 -22.70
C SER A 79 15.46 -9.96 -21.80
N LEU A 80 14.42 -10.78 -21.84
CA LEU A 80 13.25 -10.63 -20.97
C LEU A 80 13.65 -10.74 -19.48
N GLU A 81 14.55 -11.67 -19.14
CA GLU A 81 15.07 -11.84 -17.78
C GLU A 81 15.79 -10.58 -17.28
N GLU A 82 16.60 -9.97 -18.13
CA GLU A 82 17.29 -8.72 -17.81
C GLU A 82 16.32 -7.56 -17.64
N VAL A 83 15.29 -7.46 -18.48
CA VAL A 83 14.22 -6.46 -18.34
C VAL A 83 13.50 -6.63 -17.02
N VAL A 84 13.11 -7.85 -16.65
CA VAL A 84 12.45 -8.16 -15.37
C VAL A 84 13.37 -7.78 -14.20
N ARG A 85 14.66 -8.15 -14.24
CA ARG A 85 15.62 -7.81 -13.19
C ARG A 85 15.75 -6.29 -13.00
N ILE A 86 15.96 -5.53 -14.06
CA ILE A 86 16.10 -4.06 -14.01
C ILE A 86 14.80 -3.42 -13.52
N THR A 87 13.64 -3.93 -13.98
CA THR A 87 12.35 -3.45 -13.52
C THR A 87 12.20 -3.59 -12.01
N LEU A 88 12.53 -4.76 -11.46
CA LEU A 88 12.42 -5.01 -10.02
C LEU A 88 13.45 -4.20 -9.22
N GLU A 89 14.68 -4.07 -9.70
CA GLU A 89 15.71 -3.25 -9.07
C GLU A 89 15.28 -1.77 -8.94
N ASN A 90 14.61 -1.23 -9.95
CA ASN A 90 14.16 0.17 -9.99
C ASN A 90 12.73 0.38 -9.45
N SER A 91 12.03 -0.67 -8.99
CA SER A 91 10.63 -0.58 -8.57
C SER A 91 10.48 -0.34 -7.07
N GLU A 92 10.86 0.84 -6.59
CA GLU A 92 10.42 1.33 -5.27
C GLU A 92 8.92 1.64 -5.27
N VAL A 93 8.45 2.14 -6.39
CA VAL A 93 7.05 2.42 -6.70
C VAL A 93 6.61 1.53 -7.85
N ILE A 94 5.48 0.84 -7.71
CA ILE A 94 4.94 -0.01 -8.77
C ILE A 94 4.35 0.88 -9.87
N ARG A 95 4.96 0.79 -11.06
CA ARG A 95 4.58 1.61 -12.23
C ARG A 95 3.49 0.92 -13.04
N ASP A 96 2.73 1.72 -13.78
CA ASP A 96 1.79 1.27 -14.80
C ASP A 96 1.84 2.20 -16.03
N ILE A 97 1.43 1.71 -17.17
CA ILE A 97 1.36 2.51 -18.42
C ILE A 97 0.24 3.57 -18.34
N GLY A 98 -0.75 3.38 -17.46
CA GLY A 98 -1.89 4.28 -17.30
C GLY A 98 -1.57 5.64 -16.67
N GLY A 99 -0.32 5.90 -16.27
CA GLY A 99 0.11 7.19 -15.69
C GLY A 99 -0.49 7.47 -14.31
N ARG A 100 -0.89 6.45 -13.57
CA ARG A 100 -1.54 6.53 -12.27
C ARG A 100 -0.68 7.25 -11.23
N ILE A 101 0.66 7.11 -11.32
CA ILE A 101 1.62 7.79 -10.44
C ILE A 101 1.46 9.31 -10.48
N VAL A 102 1.21 9.89 -11.67
CA VAL A 102 1.04 11.34 -11.83
C VAL A 102 -0.40 11.76 -11.51
N ALA A 103 -1.40 10.98 -11.98
CA ALA A 103 -2.81 11.34 -11.86
C ALA A 103 -3.40 11.04 -10.47
N SER A 104 -2.91 10.01 -9.79
CA SER A 104 -3.45 9.53 -8.51
C SER A 104 -2.34 8.93 -7.65
N PRO A 105 -1.36 9.73 -7.18
CA PRO A 105 -0.19 9.21 -6.45
C PRO A 105 -0.57 8.43 -5.18
N GLY A 106 -1.63 8.83 -4.48
CA GLY A 106 -2.10 8.14 -3.27
C GLY A 106 -2.71 6.75 -3.51
N ALA A 107 -3.03 6.38 -4.75
CA ALA A 107 -3.50 5.04 -5.11
C ALA A 107 -2.39 4.13 -5.63
N THR A 108 -1.19 4.65 -5.76
CA THR A 108 -0.03 3.91 -6.28
C THR A 108 0.54 3.00 -5.20
N LYS A 109 0.82 1.75 -5.54
CA LYS A 109 1.44 0.79 -4.63
C LYS A 109 2.96 0.96 -4.60
N THR A 110 3.52 0.79 -3.40
CA THR A 110 4.96 0.87 -3.15
C THR A 110 5.44 -0.36 -2.39
N ARG A 111 6.73 -0.62 -2.41
CA ARG A 111 7.33 -1.67 -1.57
C ARG A 111 7.22 -1.40 -0.07
N LEU A 112 6.85 -0.16 0.31
CA LEU A 112 6.72 0.25 1.72
C LEU A 112 5.31 0.04 2.27
N ASP A 113 4.31 -0.26 1.43
CA ASP A 113 2.89 -0.33 1.83
C ASP A 113 2.63 -1.32 2.96
N SER A 114 3.26 -2.50 2.93
CA SER A 114 3.13 -3.50 4.00
C SER A 114 3.75 -3.05 5.32
N ALA A 115 4.89 -2.37 5.25
CA ALA A 115 5.55 -1.79 6.43
C ALA A 115 4.76 -0.59 6.99
N LEU A 116 4.15 0.22 6.12
CA LEU A 116 3.27 1.32 6.54
C LEU A 116 2.01 0.80 7.24
N GLU A 117 1.43 -0.32 6.78
CA GLU A 117 0.29 -0.93 7.46
C GLU A 117 0.71 -1.52 8.82
N GLU A 118 1.87 -2.16 8.91
CA GLU A 118 2.39 -2.73 10.16
C GLU A 118 2.73 -1.64 11.20
N THR A 119 3.32 -0.54 10.75
CA THR A 119 3.73 0.59 11.61
C THR A 119 2.63 1.62 11.82
N ASN A 120 1.43 1.42 11.29
CA ASN A 120 0.32 2.36 11.41
C ASN A 120 -0.01 2.63 12.89
N PRO A 121 0.05 3.89 13.35
CA PRO A 121 -0.15 4.22 14.77
C PRO A 121 -1.60 3.98 15.27
N LEU A 122 -2.56 3.75 14.35
CA LEU A 122 -3.96 3.49 14.70
C LEU A 122 -4.36 2.02 14.54
N SER A 123 -3.85 1.32 13.53
CA SER A 123 -4.28 -0.02 13.14
C SER A 123 -3.14 -1.04 13.04
N GLY A 124 -1.89 -0.60 13.20
CA GLY A 124 -0.73 -1.46 13.08
C GLY A 124 -0.49 -2.38 14.26
N VAL A 125 0.43 -3.31 14.10
CA VAL A 125 0.76 -4.33 15.11
C VAL A 125 1.33 -3.71 16.38
N GLU A 126 2.24 -2.74 16.24
CA GLU A 126 2.84 -2.02 17.37
C GLU A 126 1.78 -1.18 18.13
N ALA A 127 0.87 -0.53 17.39
CA ALA A 127 -0.24 0.22 17.99
C ALA A 127 -1.19 -0.71 18.78
N ALA A 128 -1.47 -1.90 18.26
CA ALA A 128 -2.29 -2.88 18.96
C ALA A 128 -1.58 -3.46 20.19
N LEU A 129 -0.26 -3.60 20.16
CA LEU A 129 0.56 -4.02 21.30
C LEU A 129 0.65 -2.93 22.37
N SER A 130 0.72 -1.66 21.98
CA SER A 130 0.81 -0.53 22.92
C SER A 130 -0.39 -0.42 23.87
N ALA A 131 -1.55 -0.98 23.47
CA ALA A 131 -2.72 -1.05 24.34
C ALA A 131 -2.50 -1.90 25.61
N PHE A 132 -1.46 -2.75 25.62
CA PHE A 132 -1.04 -3.57 26.76
C PHE A 132 0.17 -2.97 27.51
N ASP A 133 0.70 -1.85 27.05
CA ASP A 133 1.84 -1.18 27.70
C ASP A 133 1.44 -0.63 29.05
N ALA A 134 2.45 -0.51 29.92
CA ALA A 134 2.26 0.12 31.21
C ALA A 134 2.23 1.64 31.05
N GLN A 135 1.24 2.27 31.64
CA GLN A 135 1.09 3.72 31.67
C GLN A 135 1.53 4.25 33.03
N PHE A 136 2.37 5.26 33.02
CA PHE A 136 2.82 5.99 34.18
C PHE A 136 2.31 7.43 34.11
N ASN A 137 1.51 7.81 35.11
CA ASN A 137 0.97 9.15 35.22
C ASN A 137 1.39 9.75 36.57
N THR A 138 1.72 11.04 36.57
CA THR A 138 1.98 11.76 37.78
C THR A 138 1.35 13.15 37.73
N SER A 139 0.75 13.60 38.83
CA SER A 139 0.23 14.96 38.96
C SER A 139 0.58 15.53 40.32
N LEU A 140 0.72 16.84 40.36
CA LEU A 140 0.87 17.63 41.59
C LEU A 140 -0.09 18.82 41.52
N ASP A 141 -1.09 18.79 42.35
CA ASP A 141 -2.11 19.84 42.45
C ASP A 141 -1.95 20.58 43.77
N LEU A 142 -1.73 21.89 43.72
CA LEU A 142 -1.63 22.75 44.89
C LEU A 142 -2.83 23.70 44.90
N THR A 143 -3.58 23.69 46.01
CA THR A 143 -4.79 24.49 46.14
C THR A 143 -4.70 25.38 47.39
N HIS A 144 -5.07 26.63 47.29
CA HIS A 144 -5.31 27.53 48.37
C HIS A 144 -6.78 27.97 48.35
N ASP A 145 -7.47 27.74 49.47
CA ASP A 145 -8.89 27.96 49.58
C ASP A 145 -9.22 28.72 50.87
N GLU A 146 -10.01 29.76 50.78
CA GLU A 146 -10.43 30.60 51.94
C GLU A 146 -11.96 30.77 51.96
N PRO A 147 -12.76 29.71 52.12
CA PRO A 147 -14.19 29.85 52.27
C PRO A 147 -14.60 30.52 53.58
N ALA A 148 -15.59 31.39 53.49
CA ALA A 148 -16.25 31.97 54.65
C ALA A 148 -17.52 31.19 54.99
N PHE A 149 -17.67 30.77 56.22
CA PHE A 149 -18.84 30.01 56.68
C PHE A 149 -19.78 30.86 57.49
N ASN A 150 -21.07 30.74 57.25
CA ASN A 150 -22.11 31.39 58.06
C ASN A 150 -22.33 30.65 59.42
N ASN A 151 -21.79 29.45 59.56
CA ASN A 151 -21.92 28.60 60.73
C ASN A 151 -20.53 28.09 61.17
N LEU A 152 -20.18 28.31 62.45
CA LEU A 152 -18.89 27.89 63.03
C LEU A 152 -18.71 26.37 63.04
N PHE A 153 -19.79 25.62 63.16
CA PHE A 153 -19.75 24.14 63.20
C PHE A 153 -19.21 23.58 61.88
N PHE A 154 -19.71 24.06 60.73
CA PHE A 154 -19.23 23.63 59.41
C PHE A 154 -17.83 24.18 59.07
N GLY A 155 -17.39 25.23 59.71
CA GLY A 155 -16.04 25.78 59.55
C GLY A 155 -15.02 25.16 60.52
N GLY A 156 -15.35 24.07 61.23
CA GLY A 156 -14.46 23.46 62.19
C GLY A 156 -14.07 24.37 63.36
N GLY A 157 -14.94 25.34 63.71
CA GLY A 157 -14.71 26.36 64.75
C GLY A 157 -14.19 27.69 64.23
N ALA A 158 -13.96 27.84 62.95
CA ALA A 158 -13.51 29.07 62.29
C ALA A 158 -14.60 29.65 61.38
N ARG A 159 -14.75 31.02 61.36
CA ARG A 159 -15.62 31.71 60.40
C ARG A 159 -15.02 31.82 59.00
N SER A 160 -13.70 31.86 58.91
CA SER A 160 -12.95 31.81 57.67
C SER A 160 -11.95 30.65 57.78
N LEU A 161 -12.16 29.60 57.02
CA LEU A 161 -11.24 28.49 56.96
C LEU A 161 -10.18 28.82 55.89
N LYS A 162 -8.92 28.94 56.34
CA LYS A 162 -7.78 29.06 55.43
C LYS A 162 -7.19 27.68 55.24
N ARG A 163 -7.29 27.16 54.06
CA ARG A 163 -6.84 25.82 53.75
C ARG A 163 -5.83 25.83 52.60
N ARG A 164 -4.73 25.13 52.79
CA ARG A 164 -3.73 24.86 51.75
C ARG A 164 -3.65 23.35 51.58
N THR A 165 -3.96 22.86 50.41
CA THR A 165 -3.86 21.44 50.11
C THR A 165 -2.87 21.18 48.98
N GLY A 166 -2.12 20.11 49.10
CA GLY A 166 -1.24 19.60 48.10
C GLY A 166 -1.57 18.13 47.82
N LEU A 167 -1.85 17.80 46.59
CA LEU A 167 -2.15 16.43 46.16
C LEU A 167 -1.13 15.98 45.15
N PHE A 168 -0.24 15.08 45.56
CA PHE A 168 0.67 14.41 44.64
C PHE A 168 0.16 13.01 44.36
N ASN A 169 -0.08 12.70 43.08
CA ASN A 169 -0.49 11.37 42.59
C ASN A 169 0.59 10.80 41.69
N LEU A 170 0.84 9.51 41.83
CA LEU A 170 1.69 8.70 40.98
C LEU A 170 0.95 7.42 40.72
N ASP A 171 0.51 7.21 39.46
CA ASP A 171 -0.27 6.09 39.03
C ASP A 171 0.53 5.23 38.02
N PHE A 172 0.58 3.96 38.25
CA PHE A 172 1.11 2.97 37.32
C PHE A 172 0.00 1.96 36.99
N THR A 173 -0.43 1.94 35.71
CA THR A 173 -1.53 1.06 35.27
C THR A 173 -1.04 0.18 34.13
N LYS A 174 -1.37 -1.12 34.20
CA LYS A 174 -1.06 -2.09 33.15
C LYS A 174 -2.25 -3.02 32.92
N THR A 175 -2.61 -3.20 31.64
CA THR A 175 -3.59 -4.21 31.25
C THR A 175 -2.88 -5.45 30.70
N ALA A 176 -3.18 -6.61 31.27
CA ALA A 176 -2.65 -7.89 30.83
C ALA A 176 -3.47 -8.45 29.65
N ALA A 177 -2.89 -9.38 28.90
CA ALA A 177 -3.57 -10.05 27.80
C ALA A 177 -4.85 -10.80 28.19
N THR A 178 -5.00 -11.17 29.48
CA THR A 178 -6.23 -11.76 30.04
C THR A 178 -7.39 -10.79 30.17
N GLY A 179 -7.16 -9.47 29.93
CA GLY A 179 -8.09 -8.40 30.22
C GLY A 179 -7.97 -7.86 31.65
N THR A 180 -7.09 -8.43 32.49
CA THR A 180 -6.89 -7.98 33.86
C THR A 180 -6.15 -6.66 33.86
N THR A 181 -6.69 -5.67 34.55
CA THR A 181 -6.03 -4.38 34.77
C THR A 181 -5.45 -4.36 36.18
N PHE A 182 -4.15 -4.03 36.29
CA PHE A 182 -3.45 -3.79 37.53
C PHE A 182 -3.15 -2.30 37.65
N THR A 183 -3.48 -1.72 38.81
CA THR A 183 -3.16 -0.30 39.09
C THR A 183 -2.41 -0.25 40.41
N ALA A 184 -1.22 0.37 40.40
CA ALA A 184 -0.49 0.73 41.60
C ALA A 184 -0.48 2.26 41.71
N ARG A 185 -1.02 2.78 42.81
CA ARG A 185 -1.14 4.23 43.03
C ARG A 185 -0.42 4.60 44.31
N LYS A 186 0.40 5.64 44.25
CA LYS A 186 0.91 6.36 45.42
C LYS A 186 0.34 7.76 45.42
N GLN A 187 -0.29 8.12 46.54
CA GLN A 187 -0.89 9.43 46.72
C GLN A 187 -0.31 10.05 47.99
N ILE A 188 0.09 11.31 47.92
CA ILE A 188 0.50 12.09 49.05
C ILE A 188 -0.43 13.29 49.11
N ASN A 189 -1.19 13.39 50.21
CA ASN A 189 -2.11 14.47 50.47
C ASN A 189 -1.56 15.33 51.59
N TYR A 190 -1.34 16.61 51.34
CA TYR A 190 -1.01 17.61 52.33
C TYR A 190 -2.26 18.44 52.62
N ASP A 191 -2.60 18.62 53.90
CA ASP A 191 -3.65 19.52 54.36
C ASP A 191 -3.14 20.37 55.50
N GLY A 192 -2.94 21.65 55.22
CA GLY A 192 -2.62 22.68 56.22
C GLY A 192 -3.77 23.65 56.36
N ASN A 193 -4.38 23.75 57.54
CA ASN A 193 -5.53 24.61 57.74
C ASN A 193 -5.58 25.21 59.17
N ASN A 194 -6.34 26.28 59.33
CA ASN A 194 -6.49 27.01 60.58
C ASN A 194 -7.63 26.52 61.48
N SER A 195 -8.11 25.30 61.34
CA SER A 195 -9.12 24.75 62.24
C SER A 195 -8.53 24.52 63.65
N PRO A 196 -9.15 25.05 64.68
CA PRO A 196 -8.65 24.88 66.07
C PRO A 196 -8.84 23.45 66.61
N ALA A 197 -9.58 22.59 65.90
CA ALA A 197 -9.78 21.21 66.26
C ALA A 197 -8.73 20.25 65.68
N ASN A 198 -7.79 20.75 64.89
CA ASN A 198 -6.73 19.94 64.30
C ASN A 198 -5.73 19.49 65.38
N LEU A 199 -5.23 18.23 65.24
CA LEU A 199 -4.12 17.74 66.06
C LEU A 199 -2.81 18.47 65.72
N PHE A 200 -2.58 18.73 64.43
CA PHE A 200 -1.45 19.47 63.89
C PHE A 200 -1.94 20.60 62.97
N PRO A 201 -1.21 21.74 62.86
CA PRO A 201 -1.57 22.81 61.91
C PRO A 201 -1.53 22.38 60.44
N SER A 202 -0.71 21.37 60.14
CA SER A 202 -0.60 20.70 58.86
C SER A 202 -0.46 19.21 59.08
N ALA A 203 -0.91 18.40 58.10
CA ALA A 203 -0.75 16.97 58.14
C ALA A 203 -0.50 16.42 56.74
N TYR A 204 0.27 15.36 56.68
CA TYR A 204 0.50 14.57 55.49
C TYR A 204 -0.20 13.22 55.62
N GLU A 205 -0.92 12.81 54.59
CA GLU A 205 -1.44 11.46 54.45
C GLU A 205 -0.76 10.83 53.23
N VAL A 206 -0.01 9.78 53.43
CA VAL A 206 0.61 8.97 52.34
C VAL A 206 -0.18 7.70 52.17
N THR A 207 -0.63 7.46 50.95
CA THR A 207 -1.42 6.28 50.61
C THR A 207 -0.76 5.52 49.48
N VAL A 208 -0.55 4.21 49.65
CA VAL A 208 -0.13 3.29 48.60
C VAL A 208 -1.25 2.28 48.36
N THR A 209 -1.78 2.25 47.16
CA THR A 209 -2.91 1.40 46.77
C THR A 209 -2.49 0.47 45.65
N GLY A 210 -2.72 -0.84 45.80
CA GLY A 210 -2.71 -1.84 44.74
C GLY A 210 -4.13 -2.23 44.40
N GLU A 211 -4.53 -2.13 43.17
CA GLU A 211 -5.84 -2.53 42.65
C GLU A 211 -5.67 -3.51 41.51
N PHE A 212 -6.51 -4.54 41.46
CA PHE A 212 -6.70 -5.35 40.27
C PHE A 212 -8.18 -5.47 39.93
N ARG A 213 -8.46 -5.50 38.63
CA ARG A 213 -9.78 -5.72 38.05
C ARG A 213 -9.65 -6.82 36.99
N HIS A 214 -10.34 -7.95 37.22
CA HIS A 214 -10.30 -9.08 36.32
C HIS A 214 -11.69 -9.34 35.76
N PRO A 215 -11.90 -9.25 34.43
CA PRO A 215 -13.16 -9.56 33.79
C PRO A 215 -13.37 -11.09 33.78
N LEU A 216 -14.55 -11.56 34.20
CA LEU A 216 -14.92 -12.99 34.24
C LEU A 216 -15.80 -13.39 33.04
N LEU A 217 -16.53 -12.45 32.44
CA LEU A 217 -17.42 -12.66 31.28
C LEU A 217 -16.99 -11.73 30.12
N GLN A 218 -17.72 -10.64 29.88
CA GLN A 218 -17.40 -9.70 28.83
C GLN A 218 -16.00 -9.10 29.03
N GLY A 219 -15.17 -9.17 28.01
CA GLY A 219 -13.79 -8.67 28.06
C GLY A 219 -12.77 -9.66 28.62
N SER A 220 -13.19 -10.86 29.03
CA SER A 220 -12.30 -11.88 29.58
C SER A 220 -11.61 -12.70 28.50
N GLY A 221 -10.42 -13.19 28.83
CA GLY A 221 -9.68 -14.16 28.04
C GLY A 221 -8.63 -13.55 27.10
N VAL A 222 -7.54 -14.29 26.96
CA VAL A 222 -6.40 -13.90 26.12
C VAL A 222 -6.81 -13.82 24.65
N GLU A 223 -7.61 -14.75 24.18
CA GLU A 223 -8.07 -14.80 22.80
C GLU A 223 -8.87 -13.55 22.44
N PHE A 224 -9.88 -13.21 23.26
CA PHE A 224 -10.69 -12.01 23.05
C PHE A 224 -9.83 -10.74 23.01
N ASN A 225 -8.96 -10.53 24.00
CA ASN A 225 -8.16 -9.31 24.09
C ASN A 225 -7.11 -9.19 22.99
N ARG A 226 -6.60 -10.32 22.46
CA ARG A 226 -5.71 -10.30 21.29
C ARG A 226 -6.44 -10.03 19.98
N ILE A 227 -7.73 -10.37 19.88
CA ILE A 227 -8.57 -10.11 18.70
C ILE A 227 -9.14 -8.68 18.76
N ALA A 228 -9.79 -8.34 19.86
CA ALA A 228 -10.53 -7.08 19.98
C ALA A 228 -9.66 -5.91 20.48
N GLY A 229 -8.68 -6.20 21.33
CA GLY A 229 -7.93 -5.20 22.11
C GLY A 229 -8.65 -4.86 23.43
N PRO A 230 -7.90 -4.46 24.47
CA PRO A 230 -8.45 -4.22 25.82
C PRO A 230 -9.36 -3.00 25.90
N GLN A 231 -9.23 -2.03 25.00
CA GLN A 231 -10.05 -0.80 24.94
C GLN A 231 -11.13 -0.85 23.87
N SER A 232 -11.42 -2.04 23.33
CA SER A 232 -12.37 -2.22 22.25
C SER A 232 -13.82 -1.94 22.67
N THR A 233 -14.62 -1.54 21.69
CA THR A 233 -16.06 -1.35 21.84
C THR A 233 -16.80 -2.17 20.79
N PRO A 234 -18.10 -2.48 20.99
CA PRO A 234 -18.88 -3.22 20.01
C PRO A 234 -18.81 -2.57 18.61
N GLY A 235 -18.28 -3.29 17.62
CA GLY A 235 -18.09 -2.84 16.25
C GLY A 235 -16.75 -2.14 15.95
N GLN A 236 -15.89 -1.94 16.95
CA GLN A 236 -14.54 -1.37 16.79
C GLN A 236 -13.52 -2.28 17.47
N TYR A 237 -12.74 -2.96 16.67
CA TYR A 237 -11.75 -3.94 17.11
C TYR A 237 -10.38 -3.58 16.53
N ASN A 238 -9.38 -3.51 17.40
CA ASN A 238 -8.00 -3.19 17.02
C ASN A 238 -7.01 -4.06 17.81
N GLY A 239 -7.23 -5.37 17.81
CA GLY A 239 -6.33 -6.29 18.48
C GLY A 239 -5.18 -6.75 17.56
N VAL A 240 -4.13 -7.25 18.18
CA VAL A 240 -2.87 -7.68 17.54
C VAL A 240 -3.10 -8.68 16.40
N VAL A 241 -4.07 -9.60 16.56
CA VAL A 241 -4.35 -10.62 15.54
C VAL A 241 -4.98 -10.00 14.31
N LEU A 242 -5.90 -9.04 14.48
CA LEU A 242 -6.51 -8.33 13.36
C LEU A 242 -5.50 -7.41 12.65
N ALA A 243 -4.63 -6.75 13.39
CA ALA A 243 -3.55 -5.95 12.83
C ALA A 243 -2.60 -6.79 11.96
N ARG A 244 -2.22 -8.00 12.40
CA ARG A 244 -1.43 -8.93 11.58
C ARG A 244 -2.13 -9.36 10.31
N ILE A 245 -3.43 -9.64 10.37
CA ILE A 245 -4.21 -9.98 9.18
C ILE A 245 -4.22 -8.81 8.19
N ASN A 246 -4.27 -7.57 8.66
CA ASN A 246 -4.17 -6.41 7.78
C ASN A 246 -2.82 -6.36 7.04
N THR A 247 -1.72 -6.66 7.73
CA THR A 247 -0.39 -6.79 7.11
C THR A 247 -0.36 -7.91 6.06
N ASP A 248 -0.93 -9.09 6.37
CA ASP A 248 -1.02 -10.22 5.42
C ASP A 248 -1.85 -9.87 4.18
N VAL A 249 -2.93 -9.09 4.35
CA VAL A 249 -3.73 -8.56 3.23
C VAL A 249 -2.90 -7.57 2.39
N ALA A 250 -2.15 -6.68 3.03
CA ALA A 250 -1.29 -5.73 2.34
C ALA A 250 -0.17 -6.43 1.53
N LEU A 251 0.40 -7.52 2.06
CA LEU A 251 1.37 -8.36 1.35
C LEU A 251 0.75 -9.04 0.12
N ALA A 252 -0.48 -9.56 0.23
CA ALA A 252 -1.20 -10.12 -0.91
C ALA A 252 -1.51 -9.05 -1.98
N ASP A 253 -1.86 -7.84 -1.58
CA ASP A 253 -2.07 -6.71 -2.50
C ASP A 253 -0.76 -6.30 -3.19
N PHE A 254 0.38 -6.35 -2.49
CA PHE A 254 1.70 -6.11 -3.07
C PHE A 254 2.07 -7.17 -4.10
N GLU A 255 1.87 -8.45 -3.80
CA GLU A 255 2.08 -9.55 -4.74
C GLU A 255 1.25 -9.38 -6.02
N LEU A 256 -0.02 -8.99 -5.89
CA LEU A 256 -0.89 -8.65 -7.01
C LEU A 256 -0.31 -7.52 -7.87
N ALA A 257 0.18 -6.47 -7.23
CA ALA A 257 0.76 -5.33 -7.91
C ALA A 257 2.03 -5.69 -8.68
N VAL A 258 2.93 -6.49 -8.06
CA VAL A 258 4.15 -6.98 -8.72
C VAL A 258 3.81 -7.91 -9.90
N ARG A 259 2.87 -8.84 -9.73
CA ARG A 259 2.40 -9.72 -10.81
C ARG A 259 1.88 -8.91 -12.00
N ASN A 260 1.06 -7.91 -11.74
CA ASN A 260 0.49 -7.07 -12.79
C ASN A 260 1.57 -6.23 -13.50
N LEU A 261 2.52 -5.66 -12.75
CA LEU A 261 3.67 -4.95 -13.34
C LEU A 261 4.47 -5.88 -14.28
N LEU A 262 4.81 -7.08 -13.82
CA LEU A 262 5.61 -8.01 -14.64
C LEU A 262 4.84 -8.53 -15.85
N HIS A 263 3.54 -8.70 -15.75
CA HIS A 263 2.69 -9.02 -16.89
C HIS A 263 2.68 -7.88 -17.92
N GLU A 264 2.59 -6.63 -17.48
CA GLU A 264 2.63 -5.45 -18.34
C GLU A 264 4.01 -5.27 -19.00
N VAL A 265 5.08 -5.56 -18.26
CA VAL A 265 6.46 -5.57 -18.76
C VAL A 265 6.62 -6.63 -19.85
N GLU A 266 6.20 -7.87 -19.62
CA GLU A 266 6.30 -8.95 -20.61
C GLU A 266 5.47 -8.63 -21.85
N SER A 267 4.25 -8.11 -21.67
CA SER A 267 3.39 -7.70 -22.78
C SER A 267 4.04 -6.61 -23.62
N THR A 268 4.61 -5.60 -22.99
CA THR A 268 5.30 -4.49 -23.69
C THR A 268 6.59 -4.95 -24.37
N TYR A 269 7.31 -5.92 -23.77
CA TYR A 269 8.50 -6.50 -24.38
C TYR A 269 8.18 -7.24 -25.68
N TRP A 270 7.13 -8.07 -25.70
CA TRP A 270 6.70 -8.76 -26.89
C TRP A 270 6.08 -7.83 -27.95
N GLU A 271 5.41 -6.75 -27.51
CA GLU A 271 4.92 -5.71 -28.42
C GLU A 271 6.08 -4.95 -29.09
N LEU A 272 7.18 -4.70 -28.35
CA LEU A 272 8.40 -4.12 -28.92
C LEU A 272 9.02 -5.07 -29.94
N TYR A 273 9.06 -6.37 -29.66
CA TYR A 273 9.51 -7.38 -30.64
C TYR A 273 8.67 -7.33 -31.92
N PHE A 274 7.35 -7.31 -31.79
CA PHE A 274 6.44 -7.18 -32.93
C PHE A 274 6.71 -5.90 -33.72
N SER A 275 6.87 -4.78 -33.04
CA SER A 275 7.12 -3.48 -33.70
C SER A 275 8.41 -3.50 -34.55
N TYR A 276 9.46 -4.18 -34.09
CA TYR A 276 10.68 -4.37 -34.89
C TYR A 276 10.43 -5.29 -36.10
N ARG A 277 9.68 -6.36 -35.96
CA ARG A 277 9.35 -7.25 -37.09
C ARG A 277 8.47 -6.56 -38.14
N GLN A 278 7.51 -5.75 -37.66
CA GLN A 278 6.71 -4.90 -38.55
C GLN A 278 7.57 -3.89 -39.29
N LEU A 279 8.52 -3.24 -38.61
CA LEU A 279 9.47 -2.31 -39.22
C LEU A 279 10.33 -3.00 -40.27
N ASP A 280 10.86 -4.19 -39.99
CA ASP A 280 11.68 -4.95 -40.93
C ASP A 280 10.88 -5.30 -42.20
N ALA A 281 9.64 -5.78 -42.05
CA ALA A 281 8.75 -6.11 -43.15
C ALA A 281 8.39 -4.87 -44.00
N THR A 282 8.07 -3.74 -43.36
CA THR A 282 7.73 -2.50 -44.08
C THR A 282 8.94 -1.89 -44.77
N LYS A 283 10.16 -1.98 -44.21
CA LYS A 283 11.40 -1.57 -44.87
C LYS A 283 11.65 -2.37 -46.13
N GLN A 284 11.53 -3.71 -46.06
CA GLN A 284 11.69 -4.55 -47.26
C GLN A 284 10.68 -4.18 -48.36
N ALA A 285 9.42 -3.94 -47.98
CA ALA A 285 8.40 -3.49 -48.92
C ALA A 285 8.72 -2.13 -49.57
N ARG A 286 9.23 -1.17 -48.79
CA ARG A 286 9.66 0.12 -49.29
C ARG A 286 10.85 0.01 -50.23
N ASP A 287 11.88 -0.75 -49.86
CA ASP A 287 13.08 -0.93 -50.67
C ASP A 287 12.74 -1.56 -52.02
N PHE A 288 11.87 -2.56 -52.00
CA PHE A 288 11.36 -3.16 -53.23
C PHE A 288 10.52 -2.18 -54.07
N ALA A 289 9.70 -1.34 -53.45
CA ALA A 289 8.94 -0.30 -54.15
C ALA A 289 9.86 0.76 -54.78
N LEU A 290 10.99 1.10 -54.08
CA LEU A 290 12.02 2.02 -54.59
C LEU A 290 12.69 1.42 -55.84
N ASP A 291 13.16 0.18 -55.76
CA ASP A 291 13.81 -0.49 -56.88
C ASP A 291 12.84 -0.55 -58.09
N SER A 292 11.57 -0.88 -57.81
CA SER A 292 10.54 -0.91 -58.84
C SER A 292 10.29 0.45 -59.48
N TRP A 293 10.32 1.54 -58.69
CA TRP A 293 10.18 2.89 -59.21
C TRP A 293 11.39 3.29 -60.05
N GLN A 294 12.63 3.02 -59.60
CA GLN A 294 13.85 3.31 -60.34
C GLN A 294 13.84 2.59 -61.72
N ILE A 295 13.51 1.30 -61.76
CA ILE A 295 13.42 0.54 -62.99
C ILE A 295 12.35 1.13 -63.92
N THR A 296 11.18 1.52 -63.40
CA THR A 296 10.09 2.09 -64.18
C THR A 296 10.46 3.46 -64.76
N ASP A 297 11.12 4.33 -63.95
CA ASP A 297 11.59 5.65 -64.36
C ASP A 297 12.63 5.53 -65.50
N ASP A 298 13.58 4.61 -65.40
CA ASP A 298 14.58 4.33 -66.42
C ASP A 298 13.95 3.86 -67.73
N ILE A 299 12.94 2.98 -67.69
CA ILE A 299 12.22 2.50 -68.88
C ILE A 299 11.42 3.64 -69.51
N VAL A 300 10.72 4.44 -68.74
CA VAL A 300 9.94 5.59 -69.27
C VAL A 300 10.88 6.64 -69.89
N ARG A 301 12.01 6.97 -69.23
CA ARG A 301 13.01 7.92 -69.76
C ARG A 301 13.71 7.43 -71.02
N SER A 302 13.88 6.12 -71.17
CA SER A 302 14.46 5.53 -72.40
C SER A 302 13.53 5.56 -73.60
N GLY A 303 12.28 6.02 -73.46
CA GLY A 303 11.31 6.13 -74.56
C GLY A 303 10.80 4.78 -75.04
N SER A 304 10.91 3.73 -74.24
CA SER A 304 10.45 2.37 -74.61
C SER A 304 8.93 2.31 -74.70
N GLU A 305 8.38 1.92 -75.84
CA GLU A 305 6.93 1.73 -76.05
C GLU A 305 6.32 0.64 -75.15
N LYS A 306 7.14 -0.05 -74.35
CA LYS A 306 6.70 -1.13 -73.49
C LYS A 306 5.93 -0.66 -72.23
N MET A 307 6.06 0.59 -71.82
CA MET A 307 5.36 1.19 -70.66
C MET A 307 4.80 2.56 -70.98
N GLY A 308 3.52 2.79 -70.62
CA GLY A 308 2.90 4.11 -70.71
C GLY A 308 3.50 5.10 -69.68
N THR A 309 3.50 6.40 -69.99
CA THR A 309 4.02 7.46 -69.13
C THR A 309 3.27 7.58 -67.78
N GLU A 310 2.04 7.03 -67.70
CA GLU A 310 1.21 6.99 -66.50
C GLU A 310 1.71 5.98 -65.44
N GLN A 311 2.58 5.04 -65.82
CA GLN A 311 3.09 4.01 -64.92
C GLN A 311 4.08 4.56 -63.89
N GLU A 312 4.90 5.56 -64.26
CA GLU A 312 5.87 6.15 -63.34
C GLU A 312 5.18 6.85 -62.16
N PRO A 313 4.18 7.75 -62.30
CA PRO A 313 3.48 8.34 -61.17
C PRO A 313 2.79 7.32 -60.30
N LEU A 314 2.26 6.22 -60.83
CA LEU A 314 1.61 5.15 -60.07
C LEU A 314 2.62 4.42 -59.18
N VAL A 315 3.79 4.05 -59.68
CA VAL A 315 4.82 3.36 -58.90
C VAL A 315 5.48 4.30 -57.88
N ARG A 316 5.65 5.57 -58.24
CA ARG A 316 6.11 6.60 -57.32
C ARG A 316 5.16 6.80 -56.15
N GLU A 317 3.86 6.86 -56.37
CA GLU A 317 2.84 6.90 -55.30
C GLU A 317 2.97 5.70 -54.35
N ARG A 318 3.12 4.50 -54.92
CA ARG A 318 3.30 3.26 -54.12
C ARG A 318 4.58 3.31 -53.27
N TYR A 319 5.68 3.87 -53.73
CA TYR A 319 6.88 4.08 -52.96
C TYR A 319 6.62 5.02 -51.76
N TYR A 320 5.97 6.17 -51.99
CA TYR A 320 5.67 7.10 -50.92
C TYR A 320 4.64 6.52 -49.91
N ALA A 321 3.70 5.71 -50.37
CA ALA A 321 2.80 4.97 -49.48
C ALA A 321 3.56 3.97 -48.60
N ALA A 322 4.51 3.23 -49.18
CA ALA A 322 5.37 2.32 -48.41
C ALA A 322 6.31 3.08 -47.45
N GLN A 323 6.87 4.23 -47.87
CA GLN A 323 7.66 5.09 -46.99
C GLN A 323 6.86 5.61 -45.80
N SER A 324 5.60 6.02 -46.01
CA SER A 324 4.69 6.43 -44.93
C SER A 324 4.41 5.28 -43.94
N GLN A 325 4.33 4.02 -44.42
CA GLN A 325 4.18 2.86 -43.55
C GLN A 325 5.44 2.62 -42.70
N VAL A 326 6.65 2.83 -43.24
CA VAL A 326 7.89 2.73 -42.44
C VAL A 326 7.93 3.81 -41.37
N GLU A 327 7.56 5.06 -41.72
CA GLU A 327 7.48 6.16 -40.74
C GLU A 327 6.46 5.87 -39.63
N ALA A 328 5.30 5.32 -39.98
CA ALA A 328 4.30 4.88 -39.03
C ALA A 328 4.79 3.71 -38.15
N ALA A 329 5.54 2.76 -38.71
CA ALA A 329 6.13 1.66 -37.95
C ALA A 329 7.22 2.13 -36.97
N LEU A 330 7.92 3.23 -37.27
CA LEU A 330 8.92 3.84 -36.38
C LEU A 330 8.27 4.68 -35.28
N ALA A 331 7.43 5.64 -35.68
CA ALA A 331 6.91 6.67 -34.78
C ALA A 331 5.50 6.40 -34.24
N GLY A 332 4.79 5.45 -34.84
CA GLY A 332 3.38 5.19 -34.56
C GLY A 332 2.44 5.96 -35.46
N SER A 333 1.16 5.57 -35.47
CA SER A 333 0.08 6.25 -36.16
C SER A 333 -0.92 6.77 -35.13
N GLY A 334 -1.14 8.09 -35.12
CA GLY A 334 -2.11 8.72 -34.24
C GLY A 334 -1.50 9.78 -33.31
N SER A 335 -2.34 10.69 -32.81
CA SER A 335 -1.98 11.72 -31.86
C SER A 335 -2.74 11.51 -30.55
N GLY A 336 -2.05 11.37 -29.43
CA GLY A 336 -2.65 11.32 -28.10
C GLY A 336 -2.09 10.22 -27.19
N ILE A 337 -2.58 10.20 -25.96
CA ILE A 337 -2.30 9.16 -24.98
C ILE A 337 -3.02 7.89 -25.45
N GLY A 338 -2.29 6.92 -25.97
CA GLY A 338 -2.83 5.70 -26.57
C GLY A 338 -2.60 5.59 -28.09
N ALA A 339 -1.85 6.51 -28.71
CA ALA A 339 -1.34 6.31 -30.04
C ALA A 339 -0.56 4.99 -30.06
N THR A 340 -1.06 3.99 -30.81
CA THR A 340 -0.43 2.69 -30.97
C THR A 340 0.96 2.94 -31.53
N GLY A 341 1.95 2.77 -30.64
CA GLY A 341 3.27 3.26 -30.87
C GLY A 341 4.00 2.40 -31.88
N GLY A 342 4.66 3.00 -32.81
CA GLY A 342 5.76 2.35 -33.48
C GLY A 342 6.90 2.04 -32.49
N VAL A 343 8.00 1.56 -33.02
CA VAL A 343 9.17 1.17 -32.22
C VAL A 343 9.52 2.17 -31.11
N TYR A 344 9.54 3.47 -31.44
CA TYR A 344 9.89 4.51 -30.48
C TYR A 344 8.87 4.70 -29.36
N GLY A 345 7.58 4.48 -29.64
CA GLY A 345 6.51 4.61 -28.65
C GLY A 345 6.54 3.47 -27.64
N VAL A 346 6.60 2.24 -28.14
CA VAL A 346 6.64 1.02 -27.31
C VAL A 346 7.95 0.94 -26.52
N GLU A 347 9.07 1.36 -27.10
CA GLU A 347 10.36 1.44 -26.42
C GLU A 347 10.30 2.40 -25.22
N ARG A 348 9.68 3.58 -25.36
CA ARG A 348 9.48 4.50 -24.24
C ARG A 348 8.57 3.94 -23.17
N GLN A 349 7.52 3.18 -23.54
CA GLN A 349 6.66 2.51 -22.58
C GLN A 349 7.43 1.45 -21.78
N LEU A 350 8.27 0.66 -22.45
CA LEU A 350 9.11 -0.32 -21.78
C LEU A 350 10.11 0.35 -20.83
N ARG A 351 10.76 1.46 -21.23
CA ARG A 351 11.63 2.24 -20.35
C ARG A 351 10.91 2.78 -19.12
N LEU A 352 9.68 3.27 -19.32
CA LEU A 352 8.85 3.73 -18.20
C LEU A 352 8.62 2.62 -17.18
N LEU A 353 8.24 1.42 -17.64
CA LEU A 353 8.03 0.27 -16.76
C LEU A 353 9.33 -0.17 -16.06
N MET A 354 10.46 -0.14 -16.77
CA MET A 354 11.79 -0.44 -16.22
C MET A 354 12.32 0.64 -15.25
N GLY A 355 11.66 1.81 -15.18
CA GLY A 355 12.16 2.94 -14.38
C GLY A 355 13.40 3.61 -14.95
N LEU A 356 13.57 3.55 -16.25
CA LEU A 356 14.67 4.20 -16.97
C LEU A 356 14.23 5.57 -17.51
N PRO A 357 15.17 6.51 -17.72
CA PRO A 357 14.87 7.77 -18.38
C PRO A 357 14.32 7.52 -19.80
N PRO A 358 13.50 8.46 -20.33
CA PRO A 358 12.77 8.28 -21.59
C PRO A 358 13.66 8.07 -22.81
N ALA A 359 14.90 8.49 -22.76
CA ALA A 359 15.90 8.23 -23.79
C ALA A 359 17.32 8.29 -23.21
N ASP A 360 18.19 7.49 -23.75
CA ASP A 360 19.64 7.55 -23.61
C ASP A 360 20.29 7.49 -25.02
N GLU A 361 21.58 7.23 -25.10
CA GLU A 361 22.27 7.10 -26.38
C GLU A 361 21.99 5.76 -27.10
N ARG A 362 21.22 4.87 -26.48
CA ARG A 362 20.92 3.52 -26.97
C ARG A 362 19.43 3.34 -27.19
N ILE A 363 19.07 2.41 -28.06
CA ILE A 363 17.70 1.98 -28.34
C ILE A 363 17.55 0.53 -27.87
N LEU A 364 16.51 0.24 -27.09
CA LEU A 364 16.22 -1.11 -26.62
C LEU A 364 15.80 -2.00 -27.78
N ARG A 365 16.39 -3.18 -27.87
CA ARG A 365 16.04 -4.20 -28.86
C ARG A 365 15.87 -5.55 -28.16
N PRO A 366 14.70 -6.22 -28.26
CA PRO A 366 14.49 -7.53 -27.70
C PRO A 366 15.45 -8.57 -28.28
N ALA A 367 16.10 -9.32 -27.38
CA ALA A 367 17.08 -10.37 -27.76
C ALA A 367 16.42 -11.75 -27.88
N ASN A 368 15.33 -12.02 -27.13
CA ASN A 368 14.64 -13.30 -27.16
C ASN A 368 13.72 -13.41 -28.38
N GLU A 369 13.62 -14.63 -28.90
CA GLU A 369 12.59 -14.97 -29.88
C GLU A 369 11.35 -15.56 -29.21
N PRO A 370 10.12 -15.26 -29.72
CA PRO A 370 8.91 -15.86 -29.21
C PRO A 370 8.88 -17.38 -29.39
N LEU A 371 8.26 -18.08 -28.45
CA LEU A 371 8.08 -19.52 -28.51
C LEU A 371 7.21 -19.92 -29.70
N ARG A 372 7.63 -20.99 -30.39
CA ARG A 372 6.91 -21.55 -31.55
C ARG A 372 6.40 -22.98 -31.29
N VAL A 373 6.56 -23.47 -30.07
CA VAL A 373 6.19 -24.83 -29.65
C VAL A 373 4.73 -24.85 -29.19
N ASP A 374 4.03 -25.96 -29.49
CA ASP A 374 2.67 -26.20 -28.99
C ASP A 374 2.71 -26.56 -27.50
N VAL A 375 2.43 -25.58 -26.63
CA VAL A 375 2.36 -25.78 -25.20
C VAL A 375 0.95 -26.17 -24.82
N ARG A 376 0.80 -27.30 -24.13
CA ARG A 376 -0.48 -27.82 -23.67
C ARG A 376 -0.54 -27.82 -22.15
N PHE A 377 -1.64 -27.32 -21.62
CA PHE A 377 -1.94 -27.35 -20.21
C PHE A 377 -3.04 -28.37 -19.92
N ASP A 378 -2.91 -29.07 -18.80
CA ASP A 378 -4.01 -29.88 -18.28
C ASP A 378 -4.99 -28.99 -17.51
N TRP A 379 -6.27 -29.07 -17.88
CA TRP A 379 -7.31 -28.23 -17.28
C TRP A 379 -7.48 -28.45 -15.78
N GLU A 380 -7.50 -29.72 -15.33
CA GLU A 380 -7.74 -30.02 -13.93
C GLU A 380 -6.57 -29.57 -13.05
N ILE A 381 -5.35 -29.76 -13.52
CA ILE A 381 -4.14 -29.29 -12.82
C ILE A 381 -4.12 -27.78 -12.78
N ALA A 382 -4.36 -27.13 -13.91
CA ALA A 382 -4.37 -25.68 -14.02
C ALA A 382 -5.42 -25.03 -13.13
N LEU A 383 -6.63 -25.60 -13.06
CA LEU A 383 -7.69 -25.11 -12.22
C LEU A 383 -7.35 -25.27 -10.72
N LYS A 384 -6.79 -26.42 -10.32
CA LYS A 384 -6.35 -26.66 -8.94
C LYS A 384 -5.25 -25.67 -8.54
N GLU A 385 -4.26 -25.46 -9.42
CA GLU A 385 -3.20 -24.48 -9.18
C GLU A 385 -3.76 -23.06 -9.05
N ALA A 386 -4.68 -22.64 -9.94
CA ALA A 386 -5.31 -21.34 -9.85
C ALA A 386 -6.03 -21.13 -8.51
N MET A 387 -6.80 -22.11 -8.04
CA MET A 387 -7.51 -22.04 -6.76
C MET A 387 -6.57 -21.96 -5.56
N TRP A 388 -5.35 -22.49 -5.68
CA TRP A 388 -4.40 -22.53 -4.57
C TRP A 388 -3.39 -21.39 -4.60
N ARG A 389 -2.90 -20.98 -5.80
CA ARG A 389 -1.80 -20.02 -5.95
C ARG A 389 -2.23 -18.57 -6.13
N ARG A 390 -3.49 -18.31 -6.51
CA ARG A 390 -3.93 -16.94 -6.80
C ARG A 390 -3.95 -16.08 -5.55
N PRO A 391 -3.23 -14.95 -5.55
CA PRO A 391 -3.15 -14.05 -4.40
C PRO A 391 -4.50 -13.38 -4.07
N GLU A 392 -5.41 -13.22 -5.06
CA GLU A 392 -6.76 -12.71 -4.85
C GLU A 392 -7.57 -13.59 -3.89
N LEU A 393 -7.52 -14.93 -4.07
CA LEU A 393 -8.22 -15.88 -3.21
C LEU A 393 -7.59 -15.92 -1.81
N ARG A 394 -6.27 -15.92 -1.72
CA ARG A 394 -5.55 -15.85 -0.44
C ARG A 394 -5.88 -14.57 0.33
N ARG A 395 -5.90 -13.43 -0.35
CA ARG A 395 -6.35 -12.17 0.23
C ARG A 395 -7.78 -12.26 0.77
N GLN A 396 -8.70 -12.85 0.01
CA GLN A 396 -10.09 -12.99 0.42
C GLN A 396 -10.25 -13.98 1.59
N GLN A 397 -9.45 -15.04 1.64
CA GLN A 397 -9.41 -15.97 2.78
C GLN A 397 -8.98 -15.24 4.07
N TRP A 398 -7.99 -14.33 4.00
CA TRP A 398 -7.62 -13.48 5.13
C TRP A 398 -8.75 -12.53 5.56
N GLN A 399 -9.50 -11.97 4.61
CA GLN A 399 -10.67 -11.15 4.91
C GLN A 399 -11.77 -11.97 5.60
N ILE A 400 -12.05 -13.19 5.14
CA ILE A 400 -13.00 -14.10 5.81
C ILE A 400 -12.53 -14.40 7.23
N LYS A 401 -11.24 -14.72 7.40
CA LYS A 401 -10.66 -15.00 8.73
C LYS A 401 -10.79 -13.81 9.66
N ARG A 402 -10.53 -12.60 9.15
CA ARG A 402 -10.76 -11.36 9.89
C ARG A 402 -12.20 -11.24 10.38
N ARG A 403 -13.20 -11.47 9.48
CA ARG A 403 -14.63 -11.39 9.85
C ARG A 403 -15.05 -12.49 10.84
N GLU A 404 -14.47 -13.67 10.77
CA GLU A 404 -14.70 -14.72 11.77
C GLU A 404 -14.23 -14.29 13.16
N LEU A 405 -13.05 -13.70 13.25
CA LEU A 405 -12.51 -13.19 14.50
C LEU A 405 -13.31 -11.98 15.02
N GLU A 406 -13.73 -11.07 14.15
CA GLU A 406 -14.61 -9.96 14.52
C GLU A 406 -15.96 -10.44 15.04
N LEU A 407 -16.52 -11.52 14.46
CA LEU A 407 -17.75 -12.15 14.97
C LEU A 407 -17.54 -12.77 16.36
N LEU A 408 -16.38 -13.42 16.58
CA LEU A 408 -16.04 -13.97 17.90
C LEU A 408 -15.98 -12.87 18.96
N ALA A 409 -15.34 -11.74 18.62
CA ALA A 409 -15.28 -10.56 19.49
C ALA A 409 -16.67 -9.94 19.73
N ALA A 410 -17.49 -9.83 18.68
CA ALA A 410 -18.86 -9.32 18.79
C ALA A 410 -19.72 -10.16 19.74
N ARG A 411 -19.58 -11.48 19.70
CA ARG A 411 -20.30 -12.41 20.60
C ARG A 411 -19.91 -12.22 22.06
N ASN A 412 -18.63 -11.95 22.34
CA ASN A 412 -18.18 -11.62 23.69
C ASN A 412 -18.86 -10.34 24.21
N PHE A 413 -19.00 -9.30 23.37
CA PHE A 413 -19.72 -8.08 23.71
C PHE A 413 -21.25 -8.27 23.88
N GLY A 414 -21.79 -9.38 23.43
CA GLY A 414 -23.17 -9.78 23.72
C GLY A 414 -23.40 -10.23 25.15
N GLN A 415 -22.35 -10.56 25.89
CA GLN A 415 -22.42 -11.02 27.28
C GLN A 415 -22.56 -9.85 28.25
N ALA A 416 -23.08 -10.16 29.46
CA ALA A 416 -23.05 -9.23 30.58
C ALA A 416 -21.59 -9.05 31.06
N ARG A 417 -21.29 -7.93 31.68
CA ARG A 417 -20.00 -7.69 32.31
C ARG A 417 -20.03 -8.16 33.75
N LEU A 418 -19.06 -8.98 34.14
CA LEU A 418 -18.83 -9.46 35.48
C LEU A 418 -17.34 -9.31 35.77
N ASP A 419 -16.99 -8.40 36.68
CA ASP A 419 -15.61 -8.13 37.07
C ASP A 419 -15.37 -8.56 38.52
N LEU A 420 -14.26 -9.25 38.78
CA LEU A 420 -13.69 -9.42 40.11
C LEU A 420 -12.77 -8.25 40.37
N VAL A 421 -13.01 -7.50 41.43
CA VAL A 421 -12.24 -6.34 41.84
C VAL A 421 -11.63 -6.60 43.21
N GLY A 422 -10.32 -6.33 43.31
CA GLY A 422 -9.61 -6.35 44.58
C GLY A 422 -8.77 -5.11 44.74
N LEU A 423 -8.81 -4.54 45.94
CA LEU A 423 -8.04 -3.36 46.31
C LEU A 423 -7.40 -3.59 47.67
N TYR A 424 -6.13 -3.29 47.78
CA TYR A 424 -5.40 -3.24 49.04
C TYR A 424 -4.69 -1.89 49.16
N ARG A 425 -4.80 -1.27 50.37
CA ARG A 425 -4.30 0.07 50.62
C ARG A 425 -3.57 0.10 51.93
N TRP A 426 -2.37 0.67 51.89
CA TRP A 426 -1.61 1.07 53.07
C TRP A 426 -1.70 2.58 53.21
N ARG A 427 -1.84 3.05 54.46
CA ARG A 427 -1.86 4.49 54.77
C ARG A 427 -0.83 4.79 55.82
N GLY A 428 -0.30 6.04 55.75
CA GLY A 428 0.51 6.60 56.79
C GLY A 428 0.09 8.06 57.02
N PHE A 429 0.05 8.46 58.27
CA PHE A 429 -0.36 9.81 58.68
C PHE A 429 0.70 10.43 59.58
N GLY A 430 1.02 11.71 59.38
CA GLY A 430 2.00 12.42 60.14
C GLY A 430 1.93 13.94 60.01
N ASP A 431 2.51 14.67 60.97
CA ASP A 431 2.69 16.13 60.92
C ASP A 431 3.62 16.52 59.76
N ASP A 432 4.72 15.79 59.64
CA ASP A 432 5.65 15.94 58.52
C ASP A 432 5.64 14.74 57.59
N LEU A 433 6.09 14.98 56.35
CA LEU A 433 6.20 13.90 55.36
C LEU A 433 7.30 12.88 55.76
N ALA A 434 8.46 13.38 56.21
CA ALA A 434 9.62 12.61 56.63
C ALA A 434 10.29 13.31 57.85
N GLY A 435 9.53 13.43 58.94
CA GLY A 435 9.93 14.12 60.16
C GLY A 435 10.63 13.23 61.18
N ASP A 436 10.68 13.69 62.47
CA ASP A 436 11.32 12.95 63.55
C ASP A 436 10.53 11.69 63.92
N THR A 437 11.19 10.55 63.83
CA THR A 437 10.64 9.23 64.10
C THR A 437 10.40 8.94 65.58
N ASN A 438 10.98 9.75 66.49
CA ASN A 438 10.83 9.62 67.94
C ASN A 438 9.54 10.28 68.47
N VAL A 439 8.83 11.01 67.64
CA VAL A 439 7.59 11.71 68.00
C VAL A 439 6.39 10.92 67.43
N PRO A 440 5.36 10.59 68.24
CA PRO A 440 4.16 9.97 67.72
C PRO A 440 3.53 10.79 66.56
N ASN A 441 3.30 10.17 65.39
CA ASN A 441 2.83 10.83 64.16
C ASN A 441 3.77 11.91 63.63
N GLY A 442 5.08 11.87 63.92
CA GLY A 442 6.06 12.82 63.41
C GLY A 442 6.44 12.62 61.95
N SER A 443 6.20 11.40 61.38
CA SER A 443 6.52 11.08 59.98
C SER A 443 5.45 10.23 59.33
N ALA A 444 4.84 10.72 58.24
CA ALA A 444 3.84 9.99 57.50
C ALA A 444 4.42 8.77 56.75
N PHE A 445 5.69 8.85 56.29
CA PHE A 445 6.34 7.68 55.64
C PHE A 445 6.71 6.60 56.64
N GLU A 446 7.14 6.95 57.86
CA GLU A 446 7.41 5.93 58.86
C GLU A 446 6.14 5.21 59.27
N ASP A 447 5.06 5.95 59.55
CA ASP A 447 3.75 5.40 59.91
C ASP A 447 3.24 4.47 58.79
N LEU A 448 3.42 4.81 57.51
CA LEU A 448 3.15 3.96 56.37
C LEU A 448 3.92 2.63 56.45
N LEU A 449 5.23 2.69 56.82
CA LEU A 449 6.08 1.49 56.89
C LEU A 449 5.77 0.61 58.11
N THR A 450 5.15 1.13 59.18
CA THR A 450 4.67 0.31 60.32
C THR A 450 3.56 -0.65 59.90
N GLY A 451 2.84 -0.29 58.81
CA GLY A 451 1.74 -1.11 58.30
C GLY A 451 0.52 -1.17 59.22
N ASN A 452 0.39 -0.24 60.18
CA ASN A 452 -0.72 -0.27 61.16
C ASN A 452 -2.07 0.14 60.54
N LEU A 453 -2.05 1.01 59.51
CA LEU A 453 -3.24 1.53 58.87
C LEU A 453 -3.41 0.86 57.49
N GLN A 454 -4.24 -0.18 57.44
CA GLN A 454 -4.48 -0.97 56.24
C GLN A 454 -5.96 -1.09 55.99
N ASP A 455 -6.34 -1.00 54.71
CA ASP A 455 -7.70 -1.33 54.26
C ASP A 455 -7.61 -2.32 53.08
N TRP A 456 -8.60 -3.13 52.96
CA TRP A 456 -8.79 -3.95 51.77
C TRP A 456 -10.26 -4.01 51.38
N GLN A 457 -10.48 -4.11 50.09
CA GLN A 457 -11.80 -4.33 49.52
C GLN A 457 -11.70 -5.42 48.47
N MET A 458 -12.60 -6.38 48.54
CA MET A 458 -12.74 -7.40 47.51
C MET A 458 -14.22 -7.54 47.19
N GLY A 459 -14.54 -7.60 45.89
CA GLY A 459 -15.94 -7.64 45.47
C GLY A 459 -16.09 -8.06 44.02
N VAL A 460 -17.33 -8.30 43.66
CA VAL A 460 -17.75 -8.65 42.32
C VAL A 460 -18.69 -7.55 41.83
N GLN A 461 -18.39 -7.03 40.63
CA GLN A 461 -19.21 -6.00 39.97
C GLN A 461 -19.91 -6.61 38.77
N PHE A 462 -21.23 -6.58 38.78
CA PHE A 462 -22.06 -7.04 37.66
C PHE A 462 -22.72 -5.84 36.97
N SER A 463 -22.65 -5.82 35.64
CA SER A 463 -23.30 -4.80 34.83
C SER A 463 -23.86 -5.45 33.55
N ALA A 464 -25.14 -5.26 33.32
CA ALA A 464 -25.79 -5.75 32.12
C ALA A 464 -26.71 -4.64 31.53
N PRO A 465 -26.52 -4.22 30.28
CA PRO A 465 -27.43 -3.29 29.65
C PRO A 465 -28.77 -3.97 29.37
N ILE A 466 -29.84 -3.40 29.85
CA ILE A 466 -31.19 -3.92 29.60
C ILE A 466 -31.53 -3.77 28.12
N GLY A 467 -31.79 -4.93 27.45
CA GLY A 467 -32.05 -4.98 26.01
C GLY A 467 -30.83 -5.09 25.12
N ASN A 468 -29.63 -4.78 25.57
CA ASN A 468 -28.32 -4.90 24.88
C ASN A 468 -28.34 -4.70 23.34
N ARG A 469 -29.12 -3.70 22.84
CA ARG A 469 -29.33 -3.47 21.41
C ARG A 469 -28.04 -3.29 20.62
N ARG A 470 -27.04 -2.59 21.21
CA ARG A 470 -25.76 -2.36 20.57
C ARG A 470 -24.95 -3.64 20.40
N GLY A 471 -24.93 -4.51 21.43
CA GLY A 471 -24.28 -5.81 21.35
C GLY A 471 -24.92 -6.72 20.32
N HIS A 472 -26.26 -6.83 20.32
CA HIS A 472 -26.99 -7.62 19.33
C HIS A 472 -26.85 -7.08 17.90
N ALA A 473 -26.83 -5.75 17.71
CA ALA A 473 -26.60 -5.13 16.41
C ALA A 473 -25.17 -5.43 15.91
N ALA A 474 -24.16 -5.37 16.78
CA ALA A 474 -22.77 -5.69 16.42
C ALA A 474 -22.62 -7.16 15.99
N ILE A 475 -23.28 -8.11 16.68
CA ILE A 475 -23.27 -9.53 16.30
C ILE A 475 -23.89 -9.71 14.91
N ARG A 476 -25.10 -9.19 14.68
CA ARG A 476 -25.79 -9.30 13.39
C ARG A 476 -24.99 -8.66 12.25
N HIS A 477 -24.38 -7.52 12.53
CA HIS A 477 -23.54 -6.84 11.54
C HIS A 477 -22.32 -7.71 11.17
N ALA A 478 -21.63 -8.28 12.15
CA ALA A 478 -20.50 -9.17 11.92
C ALA A 478 -20.91 -10.46 11.17
N GLU A 479 -22.07 -11.04 11.49
CA GLU A 479 -22.62 -12.20 10.77
C GLU A 479 -22.89 -11.88 9.29
N LEU A 480 -23.50 -10.72 9.01
CA LEU A 480 -23.78 -10.28 7.65
C LEU A 480 -22.48 -9.97 6.87
N GLN A 481 -21.49 -9.34 7.53
CA GLN A 481 -20.18 -9.12 6.93
C GLN A 481 -19.49 -10.44 6.57
N LEU A 482 -19.49 -11.41 7.47
CA LEU A 482 -18.93 -12.74 7.21
C LEU A 482 -19.63 -13.45 6.05
N ALA A 483 -20.96 -13.41 6.03
CA ALA A 483 -21.75 -13.98 4.93
C ALA A 483 -21.42 -13.31 3.59
N ARG A 484 -21.28 -11.98 3.59
CA ARG A 484 -20.86 -11.22 2.41
C ARG A 484 -19.48 -11.64 1.90
N GLU A 485 -18.47 -11.71 2.77
CA GLU A 485 -17.12 -12.07 2.36
C GLU A 485 -17.05 -13.51 1.81
N ARG A 486 -17.82 -14.44 2.39
CA ARG A 486 -17.94 -15.81 1.87
C ARG A 486 -18.62 -15.86 0.50
N ALA A 487 -19.67 -15.07 0.29
CA ALA A 487 -20.29 -14.95 -1.03
C ALA A 487 -19.34 -14.37 -2.07
N ILE A 488 -18.58 -13.33 -1.72
CA ILE A 488 -17.55 -12.75 -2.59
C ILE A 488 -16.48 -13.81 -2.94
N TYR A 489 -16.05 -14.61 -2.00
CA TYR A 489 -15.07 -15.67 -2.24
C TYR A 489 -15.59 -16.70 -3.25
N SER A 490 -16.83 -17.16 -3.08
CA SER A 490 -17.47 -18.10 -4.02
C SER A 490 -17.59 -17.51 -5.44
N GLU A 491 -17.94 -16.22 -5.56
CA GLU A 491 -18.00 -15.54 -6.87
C GLU A 491 -16.59 -15.35 -7.48
N GLN A 492 -15.57 -15.12 -6.66
CA GLN A 492 -14.19 -15.05 -7.12
C GLN A 492 -13.71 -16.40 -7.66
N GLU A 493 -14.03 -17.52 -7.00
CA GLU A 493 -13.70 -18.86 -7.50
C GLU A 493 -14.36 -19.10 -8.86
N LEU A 494 -15.64 -18.74 -9.01
CA LEU A 494 -16.35 -18.84 -10.28
C LEU A 494 -15.71 -17.94 -11.35
N ALA A 495 -15.45 -16.69 -11.04
CA ALA A 495 -14.83 -15.73 -11.97
C ALA A 495 -13.44 -16.21 -12.44
N ILE A 496 -12.62 -16.73 -11.53
CA ILE A 496 -11.30 -17.30 -11.85
C ILE A 496 -11.42 -18.50 -12.79
N SER A 497 -12.41 -19.38 -12.59
CA SER A 497 -12.62 -20.50 -13.49
C SER A 497 -12.98 -20.05 -14.91
N HIS A 498 -13.80 -19.00 -15.04
CA HIS A 498 -14.13 -18.40 -16.33
C HIS A 498 -12.95 -17.68 -16.97
N GLU A 499 -12.15 -16.95 -16.18
CA GLU A 499 -10.93 -16.29 -16.65
C GLU A 499 -9.92 -17.32 -17.20
N LEU A 500 -9.72 -18.42 -16.48
CA LEU A 500 -8.86 -19.51 -16.93
C LEU A 500 -9.39 -20.16 -18.21
N ALA A 501 -10.70 -20.42 -18.30
CA ALA A 501 -11.32 -20.97 -19.49
C ALA A 501 -11.15 -20.03 -20.70
N THR A 502 -11.28 -18.73 -20.50
CA THR A 502 -11.05 -17.72 -21.53
C THR A 502 -9.59 -17.73 -21.98
N ALA A 503 -8.64 -17.76 -21.03
CA ALA A 503 -7.21 -17.80 -21.34
C ALA A 503 -6.82 -19.06 -22.15
N PHE A 504 -7.41 -20.21 -21.84
CA PHE A 504 -7.23 -21.45 -22.63
C PHE A 504 -7.80 -21.32 -24.04
N GLY A 505 -9.00 -20.77 -24.18
CA GLY A 505 -9.60 -20.51 -25.48
C GLY A 505 -8.80 -19.54 -26.34
N ASP A 506 -8.24 -18.49 -25.71
CA ASP A 506 -7.39 -17.52 -26.39
C ASP A 506 -6.05 -18.14 -26.81
N LEU A 507 -5.47 -19.01 -25.98
CA LEU A 507 -4.24 -19.73 -26.31
C LEU A 507 -4.43 -20.65 -27.53
N ASP A 508 -5.49 -21.46 -27.54
CA ASP A 508 -5.80 -22.35 -28.66
C ASP A 508 -6.08 -21.55 -29.95
N ARG A 509 -6.89 -20.48 -29.83
CA ARG A 509 -7.18 -19.58 -30.96
C ARG A 509 -5.91 -18.97 -31.53
N ALA A 510 -5.01 -18.47 -30.68
CA ALA A 510 -3.76 -17.81 -31.06
C ALA A 510 -2.81 -18.83 -31.75
N LEU A 511 -2.74 -20.07 -31.25
CA LEU A 511 -1.94 -21.14 -31.85
C LEU A 511 -2.46 -21.49 -33.27
N VAL A 512 -3.77 -21.69 -33.42
CA VAL A 512 -4.38 -22.00 -34.73
C VAL A 512 -4.17 -20.83 -35.70
N ALA A 513 -4.36 -19.58 -35.23
CA ALA A 513 -4.12 -18.39 -36.05
C ALA A 513 -2.64 -18.29 -36.49
N THR A 514 -1.71 -18.63 -35.62
CA THR A 514 -0.26 -18.63 -35.93
C THR A 514 0.07 -19.64 -36.99
N LYS A 515 -0.46 -20.88 -36.90
CA LYS A 515 -0.29 -21.92 -37.92
C LYS A 515 -0.86 -21.47 -39.28
N THR A 516 -2.06 -20.90 -39.28
CA THR A 516 -2.72 -20.42 -40.52
C THR A 516 -1.93 -19.29 -41.16
N ASN A 517 -1.47 -18.28 -40.36
CA ASN A 517 -0.70 -17.16 -40.90
C ASN A 517 0.73 -17.55 -41.29
N HIS A 518 1.30 -18.59 -40.67
CA HIS A 518 2.56 -19.18 -41.13
C HIS A 518 2.43 -19.73 -42.58
N ASN A 519 1.41 -20.56 -42.85
CA ASN A 519 1.17 -21.09 -44.17
C ASN A 519 0.84 -20.00 -45.19
N ARG A 520 0.06 -18.98 -44.79
CA ARG A 520 -0.22 -17.79 -45.60
C ARG A 520 1.06 -17.03 -45.97
N ARG A 521 2.00 -16.90 -45.02
CA ARG A 521 3.31 -16.26 -45.21
C ARG A 521 4.12 -17.02 -46.27
N ILE A 522 4.23 -18.36 -46.12
CA ILE A 522 4.95 -19.19 -47.09
C ILE A 522 4.35 -19.03 -48.48
N ALA A 523 3.03 -19.18 -48.63
CA ALA A 523 2.35 -19.02 -49.92
C ALA A 523 2.55 -17.61 -50.52
N GLY A 524 2.60 -16.56 -49.71
CA GLY A 524 2.88 -15.20 -50.14
C GLY A 524 4.30 -15.04 -50.71
N TYR A 525 5.31 -15.57 -50.06
CA TYR A 525 6.69 -15.56 -50.57
C TYR A 525 6.89 -16.46 -51.78
N ASP A 526 6.20 -17.60 -51.89
CA ASP A 526 6.20 -18.44 -53.07
C ASP A 526 5.61 -17.69 -54.27
N GLU A 527 4.49 -16.97 -54.08
CA GLU A 527 3.91 -16.13 -55.14
C GLU A 527 4.92 -15.06 -55.59
N VAL A 528 5.58 -14.35 -54.67
CA VAL A 528 6.62 -13.35 -55.00
C VAL A 528 7.73 -14.02 -55.82
N THR A 529 8.25 -15.13 -55.37
CA THR A 529 9.35 -15.86 -56.04
C THR A 529 8.97 -16.28 -57.46
N LEU A 530 7.77 -16.83 -57.65
CA LEU A 530 7.27 -17.25 -58.96
C LEU A 530 7.03 -16.06 -59.88
N ARG A 531 6.49 -14.95 -59.38
CA ARG A 531 6.27 -13.72 -60.16
C ARG A 531 7.59 -13.00 -60.50
N ALA A 532 8.56 -12.95 -59.58
CA ALA A 532 9.89 -12.44 -59.83
C ALA A 532 10.59 -13.17 -61.01
N LYS A 533 10.46 -14.50 -61.10
CA LYS A 533 10.97 -15.30 -62.24
C LYS A 533 10.31 -14.92 -63.58
N ARG A 534 9.08 -14.42 -63.57
CA ARG A 534 8.32 -14.01 -64.77
C ARG A 534 8.44 -12.55 -65.10
N ALA A 535 9.00 -11.70 -64.23
CA ALA A 535 9.03 -10.26 -64.35
C ALA A 535 9.79 -9.72 -65.58
N GLY A 536 10.57 -10.57 -66.26
CA GLY A 536 11.23 -10.22 -67.51
C GLY A 536 10.35 -10.36 -68.77
N GLN A 537 9.11 -10.85 -68.69
CA GLN A 537 8.23 -11.16 -69.80
C GLN A 537 6.87 -10.46 -69.64
N ASP A 538 6.70 -9.27 -70.11
CA ASP A 538 5.46 -8.48 -70.21
C ASP A 538 4.69 -8.13 -68.94
N ARG A 539 4.38 -6.80 -68.75
CA ARG A 539 3.42 -6.20 -67.76
C ARG A 539 3.39 -6.78 -66.34
N SER A 540 4.37 -7.58 -65.98
CA SER A 540 4.39 -8.37 -64.75
C SER A 540 4.83 -7.57 -63.49
N HIS A 541 5.33 -6.31 -63.69
CA HIS A 541 5.86 -5.49 -62.58
C HIS A 541 4.76 -5.06 -61.60
N GLU A 542 3.59 -4.70 -62.07
CA GLU A 542 2.44 -4.34 -61.23
C GLU A 542 1.95 -5.50 -60.36
N PHE A 543 1.85 -6.68 -60.96
CA PHE A 543 1.47 -7.90 -60.29
C PHE A 543 2.52 -8.34 -59.27
N LEU A 544 3.79 -8.07 -59.50
CA LEU A 544 4.88 -8.36 -58.55
C LEU A 544 4.83 -7.40 -57.36
N LEU A 545 4.59 -6.11 -57.55
CA LEU A 545 4.36 -5.15 -56.46
C LEU A 545 3.19 -5.53 -55.58
N ASP A 546 2.10 -6.00 -56.22
CA ASP A 546 0.92 -6.47 -55.49
C ASP A 546 1.18 -7.78 -54.70
N ALA A 547 1.99 -8.68 -55.26
CA ALA A 547 2.43 -9.89 -54.57
C ALA A 547 3.30 -9.56 -53.35
N TRP A 548 4.26 -8.62 -53.51
CA TRP A 548 5.07 -8.13 -52.35
C TRP A 548 4.23 -7.49 -51.27
N ARG A 549 3.24 -6.67 -51.61
CA ARG A 549 2.32 -6.10 -50.65
C ARG A 549 1.58 -7.17 -49.85
N ARG A 550 1.07 -8.21 -50.53
CA ARG A 550 0.38 -9.34 -49.88
C ARG A 550 1.34 -10.16 -49.00
N ALA A 551 2.56 -10.40 -49.46
CA ALA A 551 3.59 -11.09 -48.70
C ALA A 551 3.97 -10.32 -47.44
N THR A 552 4.19 -8.98 -47.52
CA THR A 552 4.46 -8.10 -46.37
C THR A 552 3.31 -8.13 -45.36
N GLN A 553 2.04 -8.06 -45.85
CA GLN A 553 0.88 -8.16 -44.96
C GLN A 553 0.78 -9.53 -44.28
N ALA A 554 1.10 -10.61 -44.99
CA ALA A 554 1.13 -11.96 -44.42
C ALA A 554 2.25 -12.14 -43.40
N ASP A 555 3.41 -11.52 -43.65
CA ASP A 555 4.55 -11.50 -42.71
C ASP A 555 4.21 -10.77 -41.40
N ILE A 556 3.66 -9.59 -41.52
CA ILE A 556 3.19 -8.80 -40.34
C ILE A 556 2.11 -9.59 -39.59
N ALA A 557 1.14 -10.20 -40.28
CA ALA A 557 0.09 -10.99 -39.66
C ALA A 557 0.64 -12.23 -38.94
N TYR A 558 1.64 -12.90 -39.50
CA TYR A 558 2.31 -14.01 -38.84
C TYR A 558 3.00 -13.59 -37.56
N PHE A 559 3.83 -12.56 -37.58
CA PHE A 559 4.53 -12.10 -36.38
C PHE A 559 3.56 -11.57 -35.33
N ARG A 560 2.46 -10.92 -35.72
CA ARG A 560 1.41 -10.51 -34.81
C ARG A 560 0.79 -11.71 -34.09
N THR A 561 0.35 -12.71 -34.83
CA THR A 561 -0.26 -13.91 -34.23
C THR A 561 0.73 -14.72 -33.39
N LEU A 562 2.02 -14.73 -33.76
CA LEU A 562 3.07 -15.37 -32.96
C LEU A 562 3.27 -14.66 -31.61
N VAL A 563 3.26 -13.33 -31.60
CA VAL A 563 3.31 -12.53 -30.36
C VAL A 563 2.03 -12.73 -29.56
N ASP A 564 0.85 -12.71 -30.20
CA ASP A 564 -0.44 -12.97 -29.55
C ASP A 564 -0.46 -14.34 -28.85
N TYR A 565 0.17 -15.35 -29.47
CA TYR A 565 0.31 -16.68 -28.85
C TYR A 565 1.18 -16.64 -27.57
N ASN A 566 2.30 -15.92 -27.58
CA ASN A 566 3.17 -15.79 -26.40
C ASN A 566 2.49 -14.96 -25.30
N LEU A 567 1.73 -13.94 -25.66
CA LEU A 567 0.91 -13.18 -24.70
C LEU A 567 -0.22 -14.03 -24.11
N ALA A 568 -0.88 -14.85 -24.93
CA ALA A 568 -1.89 -15.79 -24.45
C ALA A 568 -1.28 -16.82 -23.48
N LEU A 569 -0.05 -17.30 -23.76
CA LEU A 569 0.69 -18.16 -22.86
C LEU A 569 0.97 -17.46 -21.51
N ALA A 570 1.41 -16.21 -21.54
CA ALA A 570 1.61 -15.39 -20.34
C ALA A 570 0.29 -15.21 -19.56
N ASN A 571 -0.83 -14.95 -20.26
CA ASN A 571 -2.16 -14.83 -19.68
C ASN A 571 -2.63 -16.10 -18.96
N VAL A 572 -2.34 -17.30 -19.52
CA VAL A 572 -2.60 -18.57 -18.83
C VAL A 572 -1.84 -18.63 -17.52
N HIS A 573 -0.55 -18.26 -17.51
CA HIS A 573 0.23 -18.23 -16.27
C HIS A 573 -0.26 -17.17 -15.25
N VAL A 574 -0.79 -16.04 -15.72
CA VAL A 574 -1.47 -15.06 -14.85
C VAL A 574 -2.73 -15.69 -14.25
N ALA A 575 -3.57 -16.33 -15.09
CA ALA A 575 -4.81 -16.95 -14.64
C ALA A 575 -4.58 -18.12 -13.67
N GLN A 576 -3.47 -18.87 -13.83
CA GLN A 576 -3.04 -19.92 -12.91
C GLN A 576 -2.37 -19.37 -11.63
N GLY A 577 -1.92 -18.11 -11.60
CA GLY A 577 -1.09 -17.57 -10.52
C GLY A 577 0.36 -18.06 -10.53
N THR A 578 0.87 -18.53 -11.67
CA THR A 578 2.22 -19.09 -11.83
C THR A 578 3.19 -18.16 -12.56
N LEU A 579 2.76 -16.95 -12.94
CA LEU A 579 3.58 -16.01 -13.73
C LEU A 579 4.90 -15.67 -13.03
N LEU A 580 4.86 -15.34 -11.73
CA LEU A 580 6.05 -14.99 -10.96
C LEU A 580 7.06 -16.14 -10.94
N SER A 581 6.59 -17.35 -10.65
CA SER A 581 7.45 -18.56 -10.64
C SER A 581 8.07 -18.84 -12.02
N ARG A 582 7.32 -18.62 -13.10
CA ARG A 582 7.82 -18.75 -14.48
C ARG A 582 8.92 -17.74 -14.80
N LEU A 583 8.78 -16.52 -14.31
CA LEU A 583 9.79 -15.46 -14.48
C LEU A 583 10.94 -15.56 -13.48
N GLY A 584 10.97 -16.60 -12.63
CA GLY A 584 12.02 -16.79 -11.62
C GLY A 584 11.96 -15.76 -10.49
N VAL A 585 10.79 -15.15 -10.26
CA VAL A 585 10.59 -14.16 -9.21
C VAL A 585 9.91 -14.82 -8.02
N GLU A 586 10.58 -14.83 -6.90
CA GLU A 586 10.05 -15.27 -5.61
C GLU A 586 9.89 -14.08 -4.68
N LEU A 587 8.70 -13.91 -4.13
CA LEU A 587 8.45 -12.96 -3.06
C LEU A 587 8.75 -13.68 -1.74
N ALA A 588 9.85 -13.32 -1.11
CA ALA A 588 10.21 -13.86 0.19
C ALA A 588 9.46 -13.11 1.29
N GLU A 589 8.47 -13.75 1.91
CA GLU A 589 8.02 -13.36 3.24
C GLU A 589 9.13 -13.71 4.24
N ALA A 590 10.04 -12.79 4.46
CA ALA A 590 11.04 -13.00 5.50
C ALA A 590 10.40 -12.71 6.86
N PRO A 591 10.53 -13.62 7.84
CA PRO A 591 10.24 -13.25 9.22
C PRO A 591 11.14 -12.05 9.57
N TRP A 592 10.60 -11.11 10.31
CA TRP A 592 11.37 -9.96 10.81
C TRP A 592 12.73 -10.45 11.32
N SER A 593 13.78 -9.84 10.82
CA SER A 593 15.13 -10.23 11.22
C SER A 593 15.27 -10.09 12.74
N LYS A 594 16.04 -10.97 13.38
CA LYS A 594 16.35 -10.85 14.81
C LYS A 594 16.90 -9.46 15.16
N ALA A 595 17.58 -8.82 14.22
CA ALA A 595 18.09 -7.46 14.34
C ALA A 595 16.96 -6.43 14.38
N ALA A 596 15.87 -6.58 13.58
CA ALA A 596 14.72 -5.70 13.62
C ALA A 596 13.95 -5.84 14.94
N HIS A 597 13.71 -7.06 15.41
CA HIS A 597 13.13 -7.30 16.74
C HIS A 597 13.99 -6.72 17.88
N ALA A 598 15.30 -6.87 17.81
CA ALA A 598 16.22 -6.31 18.80
C ALA A 598 16.23 -4.76 18.76
N SER A 599 16.14 -4.16 17.57
CA SER A 599 16.04 -2.71 17.38
C SER A 599 14.73 -2.16 17.95
N ALA A 600 13.58 -2.78 17.62
CA ALA A 600 12.28 -2.41 18.16
C ALA A 600 12.24 -2.54 19.69
N ALA A 601 12.76 -3.64 20.24
CA ALA A 601 12.89 -3.83 21.70
C ALA A 601 13.86 -2.83 22.36
N LYS A 602 14.90 -2.39 21.67
CA LYS A 602 15.83 -1.36 22.14
C LYS A 602 15.17 0.03 22.13
N GLN A 603 14.37 0.32 21.11
CA GLN A 603 13.65 1.58 21.00
C GLN A 603 12.51 1.69 22.02
N SER A 604 11.75 0.61 22.23
CA SER A 604 10.66 0.58 23.23
C SER A 604 11.16 0.78 24.67
N ARG A 605 12.43 0.50 24.95
CA ARG A 605 13.07 0.73 26.28
C ARG A 605 13.58 2.15 26.49
N ARG A 606 13.55 3.01 25.48
CA ARG A 606 14.03 4.40 25.58
C ARG A 606 12.86 5.33 25.82
N PHE A 607 12.82 5.94 27.00
CA PHE A 607 11.90 7.04 27.30
C PHE A 607 12.45 8.34 26.71
N GLY A 608 11.72 8.98 25.82
CA GLY A 608 12.01 10.32 25.32
C GLY A 608 11.83 10.47 23.81
N PRO A 609 11.55 11.69 23.32
CA PRO A 609 11.47 11.96 21.90
C PRO A 609 12.86 11.81 21.27
N HIS A 610 13.01 10.83 20.40
CA HIS A 610 14.24 10.66 19.64
C HIS A 610 14.23 11.59 18.42
N HIS A 611 15.01 12.67 18.47
CA HIS A 611 15.48 13.38 17.28
C HIS A 611 16.68 12.64 16.65
N GLY A 612 16.57 11.32 16.50
CA GLY A 612 17.53 10.53 15.76
C GLY A 612 17.05 10.40 14.33
N ARG A 613 17.92 10.71 13.38
CA ARG A 613 17.75 10.33 11.97
C ARG A 613 17.34 8.87 11.96
N TRP A 614 16.14 8.58 11.49
CA TRP A 614 15.70 7.21 11.25
C TRP A 614 16.57 6.69 10.13
N ASP A 615 17.49 5.76 10.41
CA ASP A 615 18.21 5.00 9.41
C ASP A 615 17.25 3.97 8.77
N LEU A 616 16.09 4.46 8.33
CA LEU A 616 15.12 3.72 7.52
C LEU A 616 15.67 3.42 6.13
N TYR A 617 16.77 4.04 5.75
CA TYR A 617 17.42 3.88 4.46
C TYR A 617 18.59 2.89 4.46
N GLU A 618 19.06 2.42 5.60
CA GLU A 618 19.76 1.15 5.60
C GLU A 618 18.71 0.06 5.44
N LEU A 619 18.39 -0.22 4.18
CA LEU A 619 17.72 -1.46 3.81
C LEU A 619 18.40 -2.58 4.59
N PRO A 620 17.65 -3.38 5.38
CA PRO A 620 18.24 -4.59 5.92
C PRO A 620 18.86 -5.32 4.74
N ALA A 621 20.16 -5.58 4.79
CA ALA A 621 20.85 -6.39 3.80
C ALA A 621 19.94 -7.58 3.52
N ALA A 622 19.65 -7.81 2.23
CA ALA A 622 18.67 -8.75 1.76
C ALA A 622 18.66 -10.00 2.67
N VAL A 623 17.53 -10.26 3.32
CA VAL A 623 17.39 -11.29 4.37
C VAL A 623 17.65 -12.69 3.81
N SER A 624 17.70 -12.85 2.49
CA SER A 624 18.10 -14.04 1.79
C SER A 624 19.57 -14.00 1.36
N ALA A 625 20.49 -14.01 2.33
CA ALA A 625 21.86 -14.47 2.06
C ALA A 625 21.97 -16.00 2.08
N GLY A 626 20.87 -16.73 2.26
CA GLY A 626 20.76 -18.17 2.04
C GLY A 626 20.52 -18.44 0.57
N ARG A 627 21.31 -19.29 -0.07
CA ARG A 627 21.04 -19.85 -1.39
C ARG A 627 19.61 -20.41 -1.38
N ALA A 628 18.80 -20.10 -2.39
CA ALA A 628 17.48 -20.71 -2.63
C ALA A 628 17.51 -22.26 -2.65
N ALA A 629 18.71 -22.86 -2.71
CA ALA A 629 18.97 -24.29 -2.63
C ALA A 629 18.71 -24.92 -1.24
N ASP A 630 18.60 -24.15 -0.17
CA ASP A 630 18.37 -24.67 1.18
C ASP A 630 16.90 -24.72 1.61
N LEU A 631 16.01 -24.16 0.79
CA LEU A 631 14.59 -24.43 0.84
C LEU A 631 14.28 -25.57 -0.14
N ALA A 632 14.53 -26.79 0.28
CA ALA A 632 14.10 -27.98 -0.44
C ALA A 632 12.57 -28.06 -0.44
N ILE A 633 11.94 -27.32 -1.35
CA ILE A 633 10.64 -27.70 -1.89
C ILE A 633 10.95 -28.96 -2.69
N PRO A 634 10.32 -30.14 -2.38
CA PRO A 634 10.53 -31.32 -3.19
C PRO A 634 10.23 -30.94 -4.64
N PRO A 635 11.09 -31.32 -5.60
CA PRO A 635 10.79 -31.07 -6.99
C PRO A 635 9.42 -31.69 -7.27
N LEU A 636 8.45 -30.87 -7.66
CA LEU A 636 7.29 -31.36 -8.37
C LEU A 636 7.88 -32.00 -9.62
N ASP A 637 7.84 -33.34 -9.69
CA ASP A 637 8.16 -34.12 -10.89
C ASP A 637 7.11 -33.75 -11.97
N CYS A 638 7.23 -32.55 -12.49
CA CYS A 638 6.71 -32.17 -13.78
C CYS A 638 7.84 -32.38 -14.77
N GLU A 639 8.07 -33.62 -15.18
CA GLU A 639 8.71 -33.83 -16.46
C GLU A 639 7.89 -33.01 -17.47
N PRO A 640 8.45 -31.96 -18.11
CA PRO A 640 7.80 -31.36 -19.25
C PRO A 640 7.68 -32.50 -20.27
N ASN A 641 6.47 -32.92 -20.57
CA ASN A 641 6.21 -33.78 -21.70
C ASN A 641 6.53 -32.96 -22.95
N VAL A 642 7.83 -32.86 -23.25
CA VAL A 642 8.38 -32.24 -24.45
C VAL A 642 8.08 -33.21 -25.60
N GLY A 643 6.81 -33.33 -25.92
CA GLY A 643 6.34 -34.13 -26.99
C GLY A 643 5.97 -33.29 -28.20
N GLY A 644 6.93 -33.13 -29.08
CA GLY A 644 6.65 -32.77 -30.45
C GLY A 644 7.06 -31.37 -30.84
N GLU A 645 8.24 -31.27 -31.44
CA GLU A 645 8.50 -30.30 -32.50
C GLU A 645 7.27 -30.28 -33.43
N ILE A 646 6.67 -29.09 -33.58
CA ILE A 646 5.63 -28.93 -34.62
C ILE A 646 6.37 -29.12 -35.93
N ASP A 647 6.23 -30.32 -36.51
CA ASP A 647 6.64 -30.57 -37.87
C ASP A 647 5.80 -29.67 -38.78
N PHE A 648 6.36 -28.52 -39.14
CA PHE A 648 5.84 -27.70 -40.20
C PHE A 648 6.13 -28.44 -41.52
N GLY A 649 5.37 -29.52 -41.78
CA GLY A 649 5.46 -30.26 -43.01
C GLY A 649 5.58 -29.31 -44.19
N GLN A 650 6.56 -29.57 -45.05
CA GLN A 650 6.95 -28.83 -46.25
C GLN A 650 5.77 -28.50 -47.16
#